data_77b85042403def7ac55f0d06f6bb0234
#
_entry.id   77b85042403def7ac55f0d06f6bb0234
#
_cell.length_a   1.000
_cell.length_b   1.000
_cell.length_c   1.000
_cell.angle_alpha   90.00
_cell.angle_beta   90.00
_cell.angle_gamma   90.00
#
_symmetry.space_group_name_H-M   'P 1'
#
loop_
_entity.id
_entity.type
_entity.pdbx_description
1 polymer ?
#
loop_
_entity_poly.entity_id
_entity_poly.type
_entity_poly.pdbx_seq_one_letter_code
_entity_poly.pdbx_strand_id
1 'polypeptide(L)'
;MNAAEFKSLLTKAEAGVADAMYEIALAFKEGNGTDRDLGKFLEWINKSANAGNADAMIELALANRDGEVTDPNLDEFFRWIKKSANAGNPEAMRELALAYRDGVTGSGVTKYPDGLLNPDLTHYAEWLQEAAKADYVPALYDLAIAYKEGVGVEEDKQEFFRLMKSAAEKKDPDSMVELAFAYKDGIGTKRRLPKSWFRWLLKAAELEQSDAMLHLAFAYKDGQGVTRRSINSFFLWLERAANAGQKDAMFHLAIAYQQGEGVITSKRRFFRWMEKAAKADIPAAMYQLALAYWHGKGTTADFKLFSVWIKRALEAGYSRAFIPSRLAELKENSTVTNQTLLALDKLLHQLYDEVIKIKNEHIVKDWDTATGVAHFTTFEALTNMLPESPTSDRATNRLRLYNFAYMNDPMEGKRLFEAGGPLTTFFPTAGETENPLSWEEHDSSVYIGSFTLRGDDLDLWRAYGRDGEGCCIITPFEAFDQELTGETGSRHGGEVVMVSEGNKEAANPVPDALYAIRYEDKDIKETLGRLKGILEKLVQKRPLLGDDVEKLDQIVRLIVSPILYLYKHEQYKSEKEARMLADFDISANFLTLDARNPSRVFVEASDFLFRFNGSRIILGPKVSNATAVELNLKYRLARNQFLDTTKVERSKVSYR
;
A
#
# COMPACT_ATOMS: atom_id res chain seq x y z
N MET A 1 -27.43 39.61 1.63
CA MET A 1 -27.36 41.07 1.84
C MET A 1 -28.26 41.76 0.88
N ASN A 2 -29.08 42.75 1.29
CA ASN A 2 -29.88 43.54 0.35
C ASN A 2 -29.06 44.76 -0.15
N ALA A 3 -29.54 45.45 -1.20
CA ALA A 3 -28.82 46.57 -1.83
C ALA A 3 -28.60 47.76 -0.93
N ALA A 4 -29.44 47.99 0.07
CA ALA A 4 -29.28 49.08 1.04
C ALA A 4 -28.20 48.76 2.08
N GLU A 5 -28.18 47.53 2.54
CA GLU A 5 -27.13 46.99 3.43
C GLU A 5 -25.75 47.01 2.74
N PHE A 6 -25.68 46.56 1.48
CA PHE A 6 -24.47 46.62 0.67
C PHE A 6 -23.94 48.04 0.53
N LYS A 7 -24.81 49.01 0.21
CA LYS A 7 -24.43 50.43 0.09
C LYS A 7 -23.92 51.01 1.41
N SER A 8 -24.54 50.68 2.54
CA SER A 8 -24.10 51.10 3.85
C SER A 8 -22.74 50.53 4.19
N LEU A 9 -22.52 49.24 3.87
CA LEU A 9 -21.26 48.55 4.09
C LEU A 9 -20.14 49.13 3.20
N LEU A 10 -20.44 49.41 1.94
CA LEU A 10 -19.50 50.04 1.00
C LEU A 10 -19.02 51.43 1.51
N THR A 11 -19.93 52.23 2.06
CA THR A 11 -19.60 53.56 2.63
C THR A 11 -18.56 53.39 3.79
N LYS A 12 -18.74 52.38 4.65
CA LYS A 12 -17.79 52.08 5.74
C LYS A 12 -16.45 51.58 5.19
N ALA A 13 -16.47 50.74 4.17
CA ALA A 13 -15.26 50.25 3.52
C ALA A 13 -14.48 51.38 2.86
N GLU A 14 -15.15 52.30 2.18
CA GLU A 14 -14.58 53.54 1.60
C GLU A 14 -13.99 54.49 2.69
N ALA A 15 -14.58 54.47 3.89
CA ALA A 15 -14.04 55.20 5.04
C ALA A 15 -12.83 54.57 5.70
N GLY A 16 -12.33 53.42 5.17
CA GLY A 16 -11.10 52.78 5.64
C GLY A 16 -11.29 51.73 6.75
N VAL A 17 -12.54 51.29 7.03
CA VAL A 17 -12.79 50.24 8.03
C VAL A 17 -12.40 48.88 7.47
N ALA A 18 -11.35 48.26 8.02
CA ALA A 18 -10.77 47.02 7.54
C ALA A 18 -11.79 45.85 7.43
N ASP A 19 -12.61 45.68 8.49
CA ASP A 19 -13.64 44.64 8.52
C ASP A 19 -14.72 44.86 7.44
N ALA A 20 -15.14 46.11 7.23
CA ALA A 20 -16.08 46.46 6.19
C ALA A 20 -15.52 46.21 4.76
N MET A 21 -14.22 46.45 4.56
CA MET A 21 -13.53 46.11 3.31
C MET A 21 -13.52 44.62 3.09
N TYR A 22 -13.29 43.81 4.13
CA TYR A 22 -13.34 42.35 4.07
C TYR A 22 -14.73 41.84 3.69
N GLU A 23 -15.77 42.30 4.36
CA GLU A 23 -17.14 41.91 4.06
C GLU A 23 -17.57 42.32 2.63
N ILE A 24 -17.14 43.50 2.16
CA ILE A 24 -17.40 43.96 0.77
C ILE A 24 -16.64 43.06 -0.23
N ALA A 25 -15.40 42.67 0.08
CA ALA A 25 -14.67 41.76 -0.76
C ALA A 25 -15.41 40.42 -0.90
N LEU A 26 -15.87 39.83 0.21
CA LEU A 26 -16.66 38.60 0.16
C LEU A 26 -18.00 38.78 -0.60
N ALA A 27 -18.66 39.94 -0.47
CA ALA A 27 -19.87 40.23 -1.21
C ALA A 27 -19.63 40.20 -2.71
N PHE A 28 -18.50 40.72 -3.20
CA PHE A 28 -18.12 40.62 -4.61
C PHE A 28 -17.71 39.19 -5.02
N LYS A 29 -17.05 38.42 -4.13
CA LYS A 29 -16.68 37.02 -4.37
C LYS A 29 -17.91 36.14 -4.60
N GLU A 30 -18.95 36.32 -3.77
CA GLU A 30 -20.17 35.51 -3.75
C GLU A 30 -21.31 36.03 -4.62
N GLY A 31 -21.29 37.31 -5.00
CA GLY A 31 -22.40 37.98 -5.63
C GLY A 31 -23.54 38.32 -4.66
N ASN A 32 -23.22 38.58 -3.39
CA ASN A 32 -24.19 38.78 -2.31
C ASN A 32 -24.53 40.26 -2.12
N GLY A 33 -25.67 40.72 -2.67
CA GLY A 33 -26.07 42.11 -2.68
C GLY A 33 -25.49 42.94 -3.84
N THR A 34 -24.68 42.31 -4.69
CA THR A 34 -24.06 42.87 -5.91
C THR A 34 -23.80 41.74 -6.91
N ASP A 35 -23.43 42.06 -8.14
CA ASP A 35 -22.98 41.07 -9.10
C ASP A 35 -21.59 40.52 -8.67
N ARG A 36 -21.35 39.24 -8.94
CA ARG A 36 -20.07 38.61 -8.69
C ARG A 36 -18.98 39.26 -9.54
N ASP A 37 -17.93 39.75 -8.87
CA ASP A 37 -16.80 40.43 -9.51
C ASP A 37 -15.48 40.09 -8.76
N LEU A 38 -14.73 39.17 -9.34
CA LEU A 38 -13.48 38.73 -8.75
C LEU A 38 -12.37 39.78 -8.82
N GLY A 39 -12.41 40.71 -9.75
CA GLY A 39 -11.49 41.84 -9.81
C GLY A 39 -11.69 42.79 -8.63
N LYS A 40 -12.94 43.14 -8.34
CA LYS A 40 -13.29 43.94 -7.15
C LYS A 40 -13.04 43.18 -5.85
N PHE A 41 -13.29 41.89 -5.84
CA PHE A 41 -12.87 41.04 -4.68
C PHE A 41 -11.40 41.23 -4.38
N LEU A 42 -10.51 41.06 -5.38
CA LEU A 42 -9.07 41.25 -5.20
C LEU A 42 -8.70 42.68 -4.74
N GLU A 43 -9.34 43.67 -5.30
CA GLU A 43 -9.09 45.07 -4.91
C GLU A 43 -9.41 45.30 -3.43
N TRP A 44 -10.60 44.88 -3.00
CA TRP A 44 -11.07 45.12 -1.65
C TRP A 44 -10.37 44.21 -0.61
N ILE A 45 -10.10 42.94 -0.96
CA ILE A 45 -9.38 42.03 -0.06
C ILE A 45 -7.95 42.51 0.19
N ASN A 46 -7.26 43.03 -0.86
CA ASN A 46 -5.95 43.64 -0.70
C ASN A 46 -5.98 44.89 0.21
N LYS A 47 -6.98 45.76 0.04
CA LYS A 47 -7.14 46.93 0.90
C LYS A 47 -7.34 46.53 2.36
N SER A 48 -8.22 45.55 2.61
CA SER A 48 -8.50 45.03 3.94
C SER A 48 -7.28 44.38 4.59
N ALA A 49 -6.57 43.50 3.83
CA ALA A 49 -5.36 42.84 4.30
C ALA A 49 -4.25 43.86 4.68
N ASN A 50 -4.07 44.89 3.84
CA ASN A 50 -3.11 45.97 4.13
C ASN A 50 -3.54 46.85 5.30
N ALA A 51 -4.82 46.95 5.57
CA ALA A 51 -5.37 47.61 6.74
C ALA A 51 -5.30 46.81 8.04
N GLY A 52 -4.76 45.56 7.97
CA GLY A 52 -4.47 44.72 9.14
C GLY A 52 -5.53 43.68 9.49
N ASN A 53 -6.58 43.49 8.68
CA ASN A 53 -7.56 42.44 8.92
C ASN A 53 -6.97 41.05 8.67
N ALA A 54 -6.90 40.21 9.71
CA ALA A 54 -6.26 38.90 9.63
C ALA A 54 -7.05 37.91 8.75
N ASP A 55 -8.38 38.00 8.74
CA ASP A 55 -9.22 37.15 7.89
C ASP A 55 -9.06 37.51 6.39
N ALA A 56 -8.89 38.81 6.08
CA ALA A 56 -8.57 39.23 4.72
C ALA A 56 -7.17 38.77 4.28
N MET A 57 -6.20 38.70 5.20
CA MET A 57 -4.85 38.24 4.88
C MET A 57 -4.85 36.73 4.54
N ILE A 58 -5.62 35.88 5.26
CA ILE A 58 -5.71 34.45 4.93
C ILE A 58 -6.45 34.25 3.59
N GLU A 59 -7.58 34.93 3.37
CA GLU A 59 -8.31 34.85 2.11
C GLU A 59 -7.43 35.26 0.91
N LEU A 60 -6.63 36.33 1.06
CA LEU A 60 -5.70 36.77 0.04
C LEU A 60 -4.57 35.75 -0.17
N ALA A 61 -4.07 35.13 0.89
CA ALA A 61 -3.09 34.06 0.80
C ALA A 61 -3.64 32.89 0.01
N LEU A 62 -4.82 32.39 0.37
CA LEU A 62 -5.45 31.25 -0.31
C LEU A 62 -5.76 31.56 -1.79
N ALA A 63 -6.22 32.77 -2.11
CA ALA A 63 -6.45 33.20 -3.49
C ALA A 63 -5.16 33.17 -4.33
N ASN A 64 -4.00 33.51 -3.73
CA ASN A 64 -2.71 33.41 -4.38
C ASN A 64 -2.22 31.94 -4.52
N ARG A 65 -2.52 31.05 -3.57
CA ARG A 65 -2.21 29.64 -3.66
C ARG A 65 -2.98 28.94 -4.77
N ASP A 66 -4.29 29.15 -4.78
CA ASP A 66 -5.23 28.39 -5.63
C ASP A 66 -5.34 28.96 -7.06
N GLY A 67 -4.83 30.14 -7.29
CA GLY A 67 -4.86 30.79 -8.62
C GLY A 67 -6.29 31.19 -9.04
N GLU A 68 -7.18 31.48 -8.09
CA GLU A 68 -8.59 31.78 -8.37
C GLU A 68 -8.79 33.02 -9.23
N VAL A 69 -7.87 33.96 -9.20
CA VAL A 69 -8.01 35.27 -9.87
C VAL A 69 -6.74 35.73 -10.59
N THR A 70 -5.59 35.20 -10.23
CA THR A 70 -4.27 35.44 -10.83
C THR A 70 -3.56 34.09 -10.96
N ASP A 71 -2.46 34.04 -11.72
CA ASP A 71 -1.61 32.85 -11.68
C ASP A 71 -1.16 32.55 -10.25
N PRO A 72 -1.07 31.26 -9.85
CA PRO A 72 -0.63 30.89 -8.51
C PRO A 72 0.68 31.55 -8.14
N ASN A 73 0.75 32.20 -6.99
CA ASN A 73 1.93 32.88 -6.48
C ASN A 73 2.19 32.45 -5.03
N LEU A 74 3.06 31.47 -4.88
CA LEU A 74 3.38 30.91 -3.57
C LEU A 74 4.18 31.85 -2.67
N ASP A 75 4.96 32.78 -3.23
CA ASP A 75 5.68 33.79 -2.44
C ASP A 75 4.71 34.75 -1.75
N GLU A 76 3.68 35.20 -2.49
CA GLU A 76 2.62 36.03 -1.92
C GLU A 76 1.75 35.23 -0.96
N PHE A 77 1.43 33.95 -1.25
CA PHE A 77 0.75 33.06 -0.31
C PHE A 77 1.52 33.01 1.02
N PHE A 78 2.81 32.69 1.00
CA PHE A 78 3.62 32.58 2.23
C PHE A 78 3.73 33.91 2.99
N ARG A 79 3.87 35.00 2.26
CA ARG A 79 3.95 36.33 2.87
C ARG A 79 2.67 36.69 3.63
N TRP A 80 1.53 36.44 3.03
CA TRP A 80 0.25 36.80 3.61
C TRP A 80 -0.19 35.82 4.68
N ILE A 81 0.00 34.50 4.49
CA ILE A 81 -0.35 33.51 5.52
C ILE A 81 0.46 33.72 6.81
N LYS A 82 1.77 34.02 6.69
CA LYS A 82 2.62 34.34 7.83
C LYS A 82 2.20 35.63 8.54
N LYS A 83 1.78 36.66 7.81
CA LYS A 83 1.24 37.88 8.41
C LYS A 83 -0.07 37.61 9.18
N SER A 84 -0.98 36.85 8.60
CA SER A 84 -2.25 36.48 9.24
C SER A 84 -2.01 35.62 10.48
N ALA A 85 -1.13 34.63 10.42
CA ALA A 85 -0.75 33.80 11.56
C ALA A 85 -0.14 34.63 12.70
N ASN A 86 0.77 35.57 12.41
CA ASN A 86 1.35 36.48 13.37
C ASN A 86 0.33 37.49 13.94
N ALA A 87 -0.72 37.79 13.21
CA ALA A 87 -1.84 38.61 13.71
C ALA A 87 -2.81 37.82 14.61
N GLY A 88 -2.53 36.53 14.83
CA GLY A 88 -3.29 35.69 15.75
C GLY A 88 -4.44 34.89 15.12
N ASN A 89 -4.55 34.84 13.78
CA ASN A 89 -5.58 34.03 13.13
C ASN A 89 -5.21 32.54 13.24
N PRO A 90 -6.02 31.70 13.92
CA PRO A 90 -5.66 30.32 14.19
C PRO A 90 -5.77 29.41 12.94
N GLU A 91 -6.62 29.75 11.98
CA GLU A 91 -6.71 29.06 10.70
C GLU A 91 -5.46 29.30 9.87
N ALA A 92 -4.98 30.56 9.82
CA ALA A 92 -3.73 30.89 9.15
C ALA A 92 -2.51 30.21 9.81
N MET A 93 -2.49 30.08 11.14
CA MET A 93 -1.46 29.33 11.86
C MET A 93 -1.43 27.87 11.41
N ARG A 94 -2.60 27.21 11.27
CA ARG A 94 -2.72 25.84 10.79
C ARG A 94 -2.29 25.71 9.32
N GLU A 95 -2.77 26.58 8.44
CA GLU A 95 -2.39 26.57 7.02
C GLU A 95 -0.88 26.81 6.84
N LEU A 96 -0.29 27.70 7.63
CA LEU A 96 1.16 27.91 7.65
C LEU A 96 1.91 26.65 8.14
N ALA A 97 1.41 26.01 9.19
CA ALA A 97 1.95 24.73 9.66
C ALA A 97 1.94 23.68 8.55
N LEU A 98 0.80 23.47 7.88
CA LEU A 98 0.69 22.52 6.77
C LEU A 98 1.66 22.85 5.64
N ALA A 99 1.85 24.13 5.32
CA ALA A 99 2.82 24.57 4.33
C ALA A 99 4.27 24.20 4.73
N TYR A 100 4.63 24.30 6.01
CA TYR A 100 5.93 23.82 6.52
C TYR A 100 6.07 22.30 6.44
N ARG A 101 5.00 21.54 6.74
CA ARG A 101 4.99 20.07 6.62
C ARG A 101 5.19 19.59 5.20
N ASP A 102 4.47 20.19 4.26
CA ASP A 102 4.40 19.70 2.88
C ASP A 102 5.60 20.18 2.03
N GLY A 103 6.42 21.07 2.57
CA GLY A 103 7.57 21.67 1.88
C GLY A 103 7.16 22.41 0.60
N VAL A 104 5.92 22.73 0.48
CA VAL A 104 5.14 23.25 -0.66
C VAL A 104 5.74 22.95 -2.02
N THR A 105 5.38 21.84 -2.56
CA THR A 105 5.65 21.48 -3.95
C THR A 105 4.46 21.86 -4.81
N GLY A 106 4.28 23.14 -5.09
CA GLY A 106 3.48 23.57 -6.23
C GLY A 106 4.26 23.28 -7.52
N SER A 107 3.61 22.68 -8.50
CA SER A 107 4.21 22.39 -9.81
C SER A 107 4.85 23.63 -10.41
N GLY A 108 6.17 23.79 -10.28
CA GLY A 108 6.95 24.79 -10.98
C GLY A 108 7.69 25.83 -10.14
N VAL A 109 7.57 25.85 -8.82
CA VAL A 109 8.29 26.84 -7.99
C VAL A 109 9.37 26.17 -7.15
N THR A 110 10.61 26.56 -7.41
CA THR A 110 11.80 25.93 -6.85
C THR A 110 12.40 26.65 -5.64
N LYS A 111 11.80 27.75 -5.15
CA LYS A 111 12.34 28.48 -3.99
C LYS A 111 11.25 29.28 -3.27
N TYR A 112 11.12 29.08 -1.98
CA TYR A 112 10.50 30.03 -1.06
C TYR A 112 11.49 31.18 -0.71
N PRO A 113 10.99 32.36 -0.30
CA PRO A 113 11.84 33.48 0.09
C PRO A 113 12.81 33.16 1.22
N ASP A 114 12.47 32.18 2.08
CA ASP A 114 13.26 31.73 3.22
C ASP A 114 14.17 30.52 2.91
N GLY A 115 14.25 30.09 1.64
CA GLY A 115 15.15 29.00 1.21
C GLY A 115 14.68 27.59 1.57
N LEU A 116 13.45 27.41 2.02
CA LEU A 116 12.86 26.12 2.41
C LEU A 116 12.68 25.23 1.18
N LEU A 117 13.60 24.29 1.01
CA LEU A 117 13.55 23.21 -0.01
C LEU A 117 13.11 21.87 0.57
N ASN A 118 13.00 21.76 1.91
CA ASN A 118 12.65 20.54 2.62
C ASN A 118 11.55 20.83 3.65
N PRO A 119 10.70 19.84 3.97
CA PRO A 119 9.73 19.92 5.06
C PRO A 119 10.41 20.35 6.37
N ASP A 120 9.85 21.36 7.03
CA ASP A 120 10.29 21.81 8.36
C ASP A 120 9.27 21.35 9.41
N LEU A 121 9.47 20.14 9.88
CA LEU A 121 8.56 19.52 10.84
C LEU A 121 8.58 20.19 12.23
N THR A 122 9.66 20.91 12.57
CA THR A 122 9.73 21.66 13.82
C THR A 122 8.78 22.86 13.80
N HIS A 123 8.87 23.70 12.77
CA HIS A 123 7.94 24.80 12.60
C HIS A 123 6.49 24.37 12.35
N TYR A 124 6.30 23.23 11.67
CA TYR A 124 4.97 22.61 11.56
C TYR A 124 4.34 22.41 12.94
N ALA A 125 5.06 21.75 13.84
CA ALA A 125 4.54 21.47 15.18
C ALA A 125 4.37 22.74 16.03
N GLU A 126 5.30 23.70 15.96
CA GLU A 126 5.22 24.97 16.68
C GLU A 126 3.96 25.76 16.30
N TRP A 127 3.68 25.92 15.00
CA TRP A 127 2.49 26.64 14.56
C TRP A 127 1.20 25.91 14.88
N LEU A 128 1.18 24.57 14.83
CA LEU A 128 0.02 23.80 15.32
C LEU A 128 -0.22 23.99 16.82
N GLN A 129 0.84 24.06 17.62
CA GLN A 129 0.73 24.34 19.06
C GLN A 129 0.13 25.73 19.32
N GLU A 130 0.55 26.74 18.57
CA GLU A 130 -0.03 28.09 18.71
C GLU A 130 -1.52 28.12 18.31
N ALA A 131 -1.88 27.48 17.19
CA ALA A 131 -3.28 27.36 16.77
C ALA A 131 -4.13 26.55 17.78
N ALA A 132 -3.57 25.51 18.36
CA ALA A 132 -4.23 24.68 19.37
C ALA A 132 -4.43 25.44 20.68
N LYS A 133 -3.50 26.34 21.07
CA LYS A 133 -3.68 27.27 22.24
C LYS A 133 -4.86 28.25 22.04
N ALA A 134 -5.13 28.62 20.78
CA ALA A 134 -6.31 29.40 20.41
C ALA A 134 -7.59 28.54 20.34
N ASP A 135 -7.52 27.27 20.76
CA ASP A 135 -8.65 26.34 20.85
C ASP A 135 -9.27 26.00 19.48
N TYR A 136 -8.47 26.15 18.40
CA TYR A 136 -8.89 25.86 17.02
C TYR A 136 -8.95 24.35 16.79
N VAL A 137 -10.16 23.84 16.55
CA VAL A 137 -10.44 22.40 16.53
C VAL A 137 -9.63 21.64 15.48
N PRO A 138 -9.50 22.11 14.20
CA PRO A 138 -8.67 21.40 13.23
C PRO A 138 -7.19 21.31 13.64
N ALA A 139 -6.64 22.33 14.32
CA ALA A 139 -5.27 22.29 14.80
C ALA A 139 -5.09 21.34 16.00
N LEU A 140 -6.11 21.24 16.88
CA LEU A 140 -6.11 20.23 17.95
C LEU A 140 -6.04 18.81 17.39
N TYR A 141 -6.78 18.55 16.31
CA TYR A 141 -6.75 17.25 15.59
C TYR A 141 -5.36 16.99 14.98
N ASP A 142 -4.87 17.92 14.15
CA ASP A 142 -3.59 17.75 13.46
C ASP A 142 -2.42 17.62 14.45
N LEU A 143 -2.41 18.41 15.55
CA LEU A 143 -1.39 18.30 16.60
C LEU A 143 -1.47 16.97 17.34
N ALA A 144 -2.69 16.46 17.60
CA ALA A 144 -2.86 15.16 18.20
C ALA A 144 -2.24 14.08 17.31
N ILE A 145 -2.52 14.09 16.00
CA ILE A 145 -1.90 13.15 15.05
C ILE A 145 -0.37 13.30 15.04
N ALA A 146 0.15 14.54 15.08
CA ALA A 146 1.59 14.78 15.16
C ALA A 146 2.24 14.11 16.40
N TYR A 147 1.60 14.17 17.57
CA TYR A 147 2.07 13.44 18.76
C TYR A 147 1.89 11.92 18.67
N LYS A 148 0.88 11.42 17.93
CA LYS A 148 0.68 9.97 17.70
C LYS A 148 1.80 9.38 16.86
N GLU A 149 2.26 10.12 15.85
CA GLU A 149 3.20 9.67 14.83
C GLU A 149 4.65 10.15 15.07
N GLY A 150 4.87 11.05 16.02
CA GLY A 150 6.18 11.65 16.28
C GLY A 150 6.64 12.62 15.17
N VAL A 151 5.68 13.30 14.50
CA VAL A 151 5.97 14.21 13.39
C VAL A 151 6.19 15.64 13.91
N GLY A 152 7.44 16.11 13.88
CA GLY A 152 7.83 17.42 14.38
C GLY A 152 7.83 17.57 15.90
N VAL A 153 7.36 16.55 16.61
CA VAL A 153 7.34 16.41 18.08
C VAL A 153 7.75 14.99 18.45
N GLU A 154 8.20 14.80 19.69
CA GLU A 154 8.42 13.45 20.22
C GLU A 154 7.07 12.72 20.39
N GLU A 155 7.01 11.41 20.05
CA GLU A 155 5.79 10.60 20.19
C GLU A 155 5.29 10.62 21.63
N ASP A 156 4.05 11.09 21.84
CA ASP A 156 3.37 11.11 23.14
C ASP A 156 1.91 10.68 23.03
N LYS A 157 1.66 9.41 23.35
CA LYS A 157 0.30 8.83 23.34
C LYS A 157 -0.66 9.45 24.36
N GLN A 158 -0.15 10.05 25.43
CA GLN A 158 -1.00 10.71 26.43
C GLN A 158 -1.44 12.10 25.93
N GLU A 159 -0.50 12.84 25.33
CA GLU A 159 -0.81 14.14 24.75
C GLU A 159 -1.73 14.01 23.52
N PHE A 160 -1.48 13.02 22.64
CA PHE A 160 -2.42 12.63 21.59
C PHE A 160 -3.85 12.45 22.15
N PHE A 161 -3.98 11.61 23.18
CA PHE A 161 -5.29 11.31 23.76
C PHE A 161 -5.96 12.55 24.36
N ARG A 162 -5.19 13.42 25.06
CA ARG A 162 -5.68 14.64 25.67
C ARG A 162 -6.22 15.63 24.64
N LEU A 163 -5.45 15.87 23.57
CA LEU A 163 -5.81 16.79 22.48
C LEU A 163 -7.01 16.27 21.71
N MET A 164 -6.98 14.98 21.34
CA MET A 164 -8.07 14.32 20.60
C MET A 164 -9.38 14.36 21.40
N LYS A 165 -9.31 14.17 22.71
CA LYS A 165 -10.47 14.31 23.60
C LYS A 165 -11.00 15.73 23.64
N SER A 166 -10.12 16.74 23.68
CA SER A 166 -10.51 18.15 23.65
C SER A 166 -11.26 18.50 22.36
N ALA A 167 -10.75 18.06 21.20
CA ALA A 167 -11.41 18.28 19.90
C ALA A 167 -12.76 17.54 19.82
N ALA A 168 -12.82 16.29 20.27
CA ALA A 168 -14.06 15.50 20.29
C ALA A 168 -15.14 16.08 21.20
N GLU A 169 -14.77 16.68 22.35
CA GLU A 169 -15.70 17.37 23.24
C GLU A 169 -16.29 18.65 22.62
N LYS A 170 -15.61 19.23 21.63
CA LYS A 170 -16.09 20.33 20.79
C LYS A 170 -16.96 19.89 19.61
N LYS A 171 -17.37 18.64 19.59
CA LYS A 171 -18.24 17.99 18.59
C LYS A 171 -17.61 17.85 17.21
N ASP A 172 -16.29 17.75 17.13
CA ASP A 172 -15.62 17.36 15.88
C ASP A 172 -15.81 15.85 15.62
N PRO A 173 -16.50 15.46 14.54
CA PRO A 173 -16.85 14.06 14.31
C PRO A 173 -15.62 13.17 14.05
N ASP A 174 -14.61 13.68 13.37
CA ASP A 174 -13.40 12.94 13.04
C ASP A 174 -12.56 12.68 14.30
N SER A 175 -12.42 13.68 15.16
CA SER A 175 -11.80 13.51 16.48
C SER A 175 -12.56 12.52 17.37
N MET A 176 -13.89 12.47 17.27
CA MET A 176 -14.67 11.47 18.00
C MET A 176 -14.36 10.03 17.54
N VAL A 177 -14.15 9.82 16.24
CA VAL A 177 -13.78 8.52 15.68
C VAL A 177 -12.39 8.11 16.16
N GLU A 178 -11.38 8.99 16.02
CA GLU A 178 -10.01 8.72 16.48
C GLU A 178 -9.96 8.47 17.99
N LEU A 179 -10.67 9.27 18.78
CA LEU A 179 -10.79 9.06 20.22
C LEU A 179 -11.46 7.73 20.55
N ALA A 180 -12.47 7.34 19.78
CA ALA A 180 -13.10 6.04 19.94
C ALA A 180 -12.08 4.91 19.73
N PHE A 181 -11.27 4.95 18.67
CA PHE A 181 -10.21 3.97 18.45
C PHE A 181 -9.14 3.99 19.53
N ALA A 182 -8.75 5.18 20.02
CA ALA A 182 -7.84 5.28 21.16
C ALA A 182 -8.38 4.52 22.41
N TYR A 183 -9.68 4.60 22.68
CA TYR A 183 -10.32 3.80 23.73
C TYR A 183 -10.35 2.30 23.43
N LYS A 184 -10.53 1.90 22.16
CA LYS A 184 -10.54 0.50 21.73
C LYS A 184 -9.18 -0.15 21.94
N ASP A 185 -8.13 0.54 21.53
CA ASP A 185 -6.77 0.01 21.50
C ASP A 185 -5.98 0.26 22.79
N GLY A 186 -6.49 1.18 23.63
CA GLY A 186 -5.87 1.54 24.90
C GLY A 186 -4.76 2.59 24.74
N ILE A 187 -4.76 3.34 23.64
CA ILE A 187 -3.77 4.38 23.37
C ILE A 187 -4.05 5.58 24.30
N GLY A 188 -3.03 6.02 25.05
CA GLY A 188 -3.16 7.11 26.04
C GLY A 188 -4.05 6.76 27.25
N THR A 189 -4.50 5.51 27.39
CA THR A 189 -5.32 5.04 28.51
C THR A 189 -4.68 3.84 29.20
N LYS A 190 -5.02 3.63 30.49
CA LYS A 190 -4.45 2.49 31.25
C LYS A 190 -4.92 1.12 30.79
N ARG A 191 -5.97 1.03 29.99
CA ARG A 191 -6.59 -0.21 29.49
C ARG A 191 -7.55 0.08 28.34
N ARG A 192 -7.85 -0.95 27.53
CA ARG A 192 -8.91 -0.92 26.51
C ARG A 192 -10.29 -0.73 27.14
N LEU A 193 -11.10 0.14 26.56
CA LEU A 193 -12.43 0.52 27.05
C LEU A 193 -13.51 0.42 25.96
N PRO A 194 -13.95 -0.81 25.59
CA PRO A 194 -14.89 -1.04 24.48
C PRO A 194 -16.22 -0.27 24.60
N LYS A 195 -16.72 -0.06 25.83
CA LYS A 195 -17.95 0.73 26.06
C LYS A 195 -17.76 2.21 25.75
N SER A 196 -16.57 2.77 26.04
CA SER A 196 -16.25 4.15 25.69
C SER A 196 -16.06 4.31 24.19
N TRP A 197 -15.38 3.37 23.55
CA TRP A 197 -15.27 3.28 22.09
C TRP A 197 -16.65 3.33 21.43
N PHE A 198 -17.56 2.44 21.79
CA PHE A 198 -18.90 2.40 21.23
C PHE A 198 -19.67 3.72 21.43
N ARG A 199 -19.58 4.32 22.63
CA ARG A 199 -20.28 5.57 22.94
C ARG A 199 -19.77 6.76 22.09
N TRP A 200 -18.47 6.85 21.82
CA TRP A 200 -17.92 7.90 20.98
C TRP A 200 -18.25 7.69 19.52
N LEU A 201 -18.20 6.43 19.03
CA LEU A 201 -18.69 6.11 17.67
C LEU A 201 -20.16 6.48 17.49
N LEU A 202 -21.01 6.19 18.50
CA LEU A 202 -22.43 6.54 18.42
C LEU A 202 -22.60 8.08 18.30
N LYS A 203 -21.89 8.87 19.09
CA LYS A 203 -21.92 10.32 19.00
C LYS A 203 -21.48 10.85 17.63
N ALA A 204 -20.39 10.30 17.08
CA ALA A 204 -19.92 10.67 15.75
C ALA A 204 -20.93 10.28 14.65
N ALA A 205 -21.53 9.10 14.76
CA ALA A 205 -22.57 8.63 13.82
C ALA A 205 -23.86 9.46 13.90
N GLU A 206 -24.22 9.99 15.07
CA GLU A 206 -25.32 10.94 15.26
C GLU A 206 -25.06 12.30 14.58
N LEU A 207 -23.77 12.66 14.40
CA LEU A 207 -23.33 13.82 13.62
C LEU A 207 -23.08 13.47 12.13
N GLU A 208 -23.66 12.37 11.65
CA GLU A 208 -23.62 11.90 10.26
C GLU A 208 -22.21 11.56 9.74
N GLN A 209 -21.22 11.32 10.62
CA GLN A 209 -19.91 10.87 10.20
C GLN A 209 -20.00 9.42 9.69
N SER A 210 -19.70 9.23 8.40
CA SER A 210 -19.98 8.00 7.65
C SER A 210 -19.15 6.79 8.10
N ASP A 211 -17.88 7.01 8.48
CA ASP A 211 -17.00 5.94 8.96
C ASP A 211 -17.44 5.46 10.36
N ALA A 212 -17.85 6.40 11.22
CA ALA A 212 -18.44 6.05 12.51
C ALA A 212 -19.69 5.17 12.37
N MET A 213 -20.57 5.49 11.40
CA MET A 213 -21.75 4.67 11.11
C MET A 213 -21.36 3.25 10.67
N LEU A 214 -20.33 3.11 9.81
CA LEU A 214 -19.84 1.81 9.37
C LEU A 214 -19.28 0.99 10.54
N HIS A 215 -18.41 1.60 11.35
CA HIS A 215 -17.83 0.93 12.53
C HIS A 215 -18.89 0.58 13.57
N LEU A 216 -19.89 1.44 13.75
CA LEU A 216 -21.03 1.17 14.63
C LEU A 216 -21.87 -0.01 14.12
N ALA A 217 -22.08 -0.12 12.80
CA ALA A 217 -22.74 -1.28 12.21
C ALA A 217 -22.01 -2.56 12.59
N PHE A 218 -20.70 -2.65 12.38
CA PHE A 218 -19.92 -3.83 12.76
C PHE A 218 -19.89 -4.07 14.28
N ALA A 219 -19.86 -3.01 15.09
CA ALA A 219 -19.98 -3.14 16.54
C ALA A 219 -21.26 -3.88 16.95
N TYR A 220 -22.38 -3.59 16.31
CA TYR A 220 -23.65 -4.32 16.53
C TYR A 220 -23.61 -5.77 15.99
N LYS A 221 -22.95 -6.01 14.84
CA LYS A 221 -22.78 -7.35 14.26
C LYS A 221 -21.96 -8.24 15.18
N ASP A 222 -20.81 -7.75 15.65
CA ASP A 222 -19.84 -8.53 16.41
C ASP A 222 -20.11 -8.53 17.92
N GLY A 223 -20.97 -7.63 18.40
CA GLY A 223 -21.28 -7.48 19.83
C GLY A 223 -20.19 -6.72 20.60
N GLN A 224 -19.37 -5.93 19.92
CA GLN A 224 -18.29 -5.16 20.56
C GLN A 224 -18.83 -3.88 21.20
N GLY A 225 -18.56 -3.69 22.49
CA GLY A 225 -18.99 -2.48 23.21
C GLY A 225 -20.50 -2.37 23.49
N VAL A 226 -21.31 -3.31 22.99
CA VAL A 226 -22.76 -3.37 23.20
C VAL A 226 -23.15 -4.50 24.17
N THR A 227 -24.32 -4.39 24.78
CA THR A 227 -24.83 -5.45 25.67
C THR A 227 -25.32 -6.69 24.94
N ARG A 228 -25.76 -6.53 23.68
CA ARG A 228 -26.28 -7.61 22.84
C ARG A 228 -26.03 -7.34 21.36
N ARG A 229 -25.63 -8.36 20.61
CA ARG A 229 -25.57 -8.34 19.14
C ARG A 229 -26.94 -8.04 18.55
N SER A 230 -26.98 -7.26 17.46
CA SER A 230 -28.21 -6.91 16.76
C SER A 230 -27.97 -6.80 15.27
N ILE A 231 -28.36 -7.81 14.54
CA ILE A 231 -28.23 -7.82 13.07
C ILE A 231 -29.13 -6.77 12.39
N ASN A 232 -30.27 -6.43 13.02
CA ASN A 232 -31.13 -5.36 12.52
C ASN A 232 -30.47 -3.99 12.68
N SER A 233 -29.80 -3.74 13.81
CA SER A 233 -29.04 -2.51 14.03
C SER A 233 -27.82 -2.45 13.12
N PHE A 234 -27.13 -3.58 12.90
CA PHE A 234 -26.07 -3.67 11.89
C PHE A 234 -26.57 -3.19 10.53
N PHE A 235 -27.66 -3.78 10.03
CA PHE A 235 -28.19 -3.41 8.72
C PHE A 235 -28.62 -1.93 8.66
N LEU A 236 -29.28 -1.42 9.69
CA LEU A 236 -29.74 -0.04 9.74
C LEU A 236 -28.57 0.95 9.63
N TRP A 237 -27.52 0.76 10.44
CA TRP A 237 -26.37 1.65 10.43
C TRP A 237 -25.53 1.49 9.15
N LEU A 238 -25.44 0.26 8.63
CA LEU A 238 -24.79 -0.01 7.35
C LEU A 238 -25.50 0.71 6.19
N GLU A 239 -26.82 0.69 6.17
CA GLU A 239 -27.63 1.40 5.15
C GLU A 239 -27.48 2.91 5.27
N ARG A 240 -27.42 3.45 6.50
CA ARG A 240 -27.14 4.88 6.74
C ARG A 240 -25.74 5.28 6.24
N ALA A 241 -24.71 4.52 6.59
CA ALA A 241 -23.35 4.77 6.13
C ALA A 241 -23.23 4.73 4.59
N ALA A 242 -23.84 3.73 3.95
CA ALA A 242 -23.85 3.61 2.49
C ALA A 242 -24.60 4.77 1.79
N ASN A 243 -25.70 5.24 2.38
CA ASN A 243 -26.44 6.40 1.85
C ASN A 243 -25.68 7.72 2.09
N ALA A 244 -24.87 7.82 3.14
CA ALA A 244 -23.97 8.94 3.40
C ALA A 244 -22.71 8.92 2.50
N GLY A 245 -22.58 7.94 1.59
CA GLY A 245 -21.50 7.89 0.62
C GLY A 245 -20.27 7.05 1.04
N GLN A 246 -20.31 6.40 2.21
CA GLN A 246 -19.17 5.58 2.66
C GLN A 246 -19.02 4.35 1.75
N LYS A 247 -17.87 4.22 1.11
CA LYS A 247 -17.61 3.28 0.01
C LYS A 247 -17.71 1.82 0.46
N ASP A 248 -17.06 1.48 1.58
CA ASP A 248 -17.06 0.10 2.10
C ASP A 248 -18.44 -0.30 2.61
N ALA A 249 -19.21 0.67 3.15
CA ALA A 249 -20.60 0.42 3.54
C ALA A 249 -21.47 0.06 2.32
N MET A 250 -21.26 0.69 1.16
CA MET A 250 -21.97 0.32 -0.08
C MET A 250 -21.68 -1.14 -0.47
N PHE A 251 -20.41 -1.55 -0.40
CA PHE A 251 -19.99 -2.93 -0.67
C PHE A 251 -20.61 -3.91 0.32
N HIS A 252 -20.47 -3.66 1.61
CA HIS A 252 -21.02 -4.53 2.65
C HIS A 252 -22.55 -4.58 2.63
N LEU A 253 -23.23 -3.49 2.28
CA LEU A 253 -24.66 -3.45 2.11
C LEU A 253 -25.12 -4.30 0.93
N ALA A 254 -24.37 -4.29 -0.17
CA ALA A 254 -24.62 -5.19 -1.28
C ALA A 254 -24.52 -6.66 -0.83
N ILE A 255 -23.47 -7.02 -0.09
CA ILE A 255 -23.28 -8.36 0.46
C ILE A 255 -24.42 -8.73 1.42
N ALA A 256 -24.87 -7.80 2.29
CA ALA A 256 -26.02 -8.04 3.18
C ALA A 256 -27.30 -8.38 2.40
N TYR A 257 -27.57 -7.68 1.29
CA TYR A 257 -28.68 -8.04 0.39
C TYR A 257 -28.49 -9.39 -0.32
N GLN A 258 -27.26 -9.82 -0.56
CA GLN A 258 -26.96 -11.13 -1.15
C GLN A 258 -27.20 -12.27 -0.15
N GLN A 259 -26.77 -12.08 1.10
CA GLN A 259 -26.77 -13.11 2.15
C GLN A 259 -28.05 -13.10 2.98
N GLY A 260 -28.81 -12.01 2.98
CA GLY A 260 -30.00 -11.85 3.82
C GLY A 260 -29.65 -11.44 5.26
N GLU A 261 -28.52 -10.77 5.47
CA GLU A 261 -28.09 -10.30 6.80
C GLU A 261 -28.90 -9.08 7.24
N GLY A 262 -29.88 -9.27 8.14
CA GLY A 262 -30.73 -8.21 8.65
C GLY A 262 -31.75 -7.67 7.64
N VAL A 263 -31.84 -8.30 6.46
CA VAL A 263 -32.73 -7.89 5.37
C VAL A 263 -33.13 -9.10 4.52
N ILE A 264 -34.25 -9.00 3.80
CA ILE A 264 -34.65 -10.02 2.81
C ILE A 264 -33.68 -9.96 1.62
N THR A 265 -33.21 -11.13 1.19
CA THR A 265 -32.30 -11.27 0.03
C THR A 265 -32.88 -10.61 -1.22
N SER A 266 -32.07 -9.89 -1.96
CA SER A 266 -32.50 -9.20 -3.17
C SER A 266 -31.35 -9.07 -4.17
N LYS A 267 -31.36 -9.90 -5.22
CA LYS A 267 -30.38 -9.84 -6.30
C LYS A 267 -30.33 -8.46 -6.97
N ARG A 268 -31.49 -7.78 -7.11
CA ARG A 268 -31.57 -6.45 -7.74
C ARG A 268 -30.94 -5.37 -6.85
N ARG A 269 -31.16 -5.38 -5.53
CA ARG A 269 -30.54 -4.44 -4.58
C ARG A 269 -29.06 -4.72 -4.42
N PHE A 270 -28.65 -6.00 -4.34
CA PHE A 270 -27.26 -6.42 -4.42
C PHE A 270 -26.56 -5.78 -5.61
N PHE A 271 -27.10 -5.97 -6.83
CA PHE A 271 -26.50 -5.43 -8.05
C PHE A 271 -26.37 -3.89 -8.00
N ARG A 272 -27.43 -3.17 -7.60
CA ARG A 272 -27.41 -1.69 -7.55
C ARG A 272 -26.38 -1.14 -6.57
N TRP A 273 -26.24 -1.74 -5.40
CA TRP A 273 -25.25 -1.31 -4.41
C TRP A 273 -23.84 -1.72 -4.81
N MET A 274 -23.68 -2.90 -5.41
CA MET A 274 -22.40 -3.35 -5.94
C MET A 274 -21.91 -2.45 -7.08
N GLU A 275 -22.81 -1.98 -7.94
CA GLU A 275 -22.51 -1.00 -9.00
C GLU A 275 -22.06 0.35 -8.41
N LYS A 276 -22.72 0.84 -7.35
CA LYS A 276 -22.29 2.06 -6.67
C LYS A 276 -20.91 1.91 -6.05
N ALA A 277 -20.66 0.83 -5.36
CA ALA A 277 -19.36 0.52 -4.73
C ALA A 277 -18.24 0.39 -5.79
N ALA A 278 -18.51 -0.27 -6.90
CA ALA A 278 -17.55 -0.40 -8.01
C ALA A 278 -17.22 0.96 -8.67
N LYS A 279 -18.21 1.84 -8.82
CA LYS A 279 -18.01 3.22 -9.32
C LYS A 279 -17.29 4.12 -8.32
N ALA A 280 -17.28 3.74 -7.03
CA ALA A 280 -16.49 4.37 -5.97
C ALA A 280 -15.08 3.77 -5.83
N ASP A 281 -14.63 3.03 -6.86
CA ASP A 281 -13.30 2.45 -7.02
C ASP A 281 -12.93 1.40 -5.97
N ILE A 282 -13.90 0.60 -5.48
CA ILE A 282 -13.62 -0.57 -4.65
C ILE A 282 -13.28 -1.77 -5.54
N PRO A 283 -12.05 -2.30 -5.51
CA PRO A 283 -11.63 -3.38 -6.41
C PRO A 283 -12.43 -4.67 -6.25
N ALA A 284 -12.75 -5.05 -5.01
CA ALA A 284 -13.59 -6.20 -4.71
C ALA A 284 -15.01 -6.03 -5.25
N ALA A 285 -15.56 -4.79 -5.24
CA ALA A 285 -16.87 -4.51 -5.81
C ALA A 285 -16.85 -4.57 -7.34
N MET A 286 -15.79 -4.08 -7.99
CA MET A 286 -15.59 -4.21 -9.44
C MET A 286 -15.61 -5.68 -9.86
N TYR A 287 -14.89 -6.53 -9.14
CA TYR A 287 -14.87 -7.97 -9.37
C TYR A 287 -16.26 -8.61 -9.22
N GLN A 288 -16.95 -8.33 -8.12
CA GLN A 288 -18.30 -8.87 -7.88
C GLN A 288 -19.33 -8.37 -8.89
N LEU A 289 -19.20 -7.12 -9.34
CA LEU A 289 -20.04 -6.54 -10.39
C LEU A 289 -19.78 -7.23 -11.74
N ALA A 290 -18.50 -7.48 -12.06
CA ALA A 290 -18.13 -8.26 -13.25
C ALA A 290 -18.80 -9.63 -13.22
N LEU A 291 -18.67 -10.38 -12.13
CA LEU A 291 -19.33 -11.69 -11.99
C LEU A 291 -20.86 -11.59 -12.07
N ALA A 292 -21.45 -10.49 -11.57
CA ALA A 292 -22.88 -10.27 -11.69
C ALA A 292 -23.33 -10.10 -13.16
N TYR A 293 -22.53 -9.42 -13.98
CA TYR A 293 -22.76 -9.35 -15.43
C TYR A 293 -22.51 -10.71 -16.12
N TRP A 294 -21.48 -11.46 -15.72
CA TRP A 294 -21.22 -12.77 -16.33
C TRP A 294 -22.38 -13.76 -16.10
N HIS A 295 -22.90 -13.79 -14.87
CA HIS A 295 -23.93 -14.76 -14.49
C HIS A 295 -25.38 -14.22 -14.60
N GLY A 296 -25.59 -12.96 -14.98
CA GLY A 296 -26.90 -12.33 -14.98
C GLY A 296 -27.52 -12.20 -13.57
N LYS A 297 -26.68 -11.95 -12.54
CA LYS A 297 -27.13 -11.88 -11.15
C LYS A 297 -27.65 -10.50 -10.78
N GLY A 298 -28.98 -10.34 -10.83
CA GLY A 298 -29.62 -9.07 -10.54
C GLY A 298 -29.66 -8.07 -11.73
N THR A 299 -29.11 -8.50 -12.85
CA THR A 299 -29.09 -7.83 -14.15
C THR A 299 -29.22 -8.88 -15.26
N THR A 300 -29.29 -8.48 -16.53
CA THR A 300 -29.10 -9.35 -17.70
C THR A 300 -27.61 -9.69 -17.83
N ALA A 301 -27.32 -10.94 -18.26
CA ALA A 301 -25.94 -11.32 -18.54
C ALA A 301 -25.37 -10.48 -19.69
N ASP A 302 -24.21 -9.90 -19.49
CA ASP A 302 -23.50 -9.05 -20.44
C ASP A 302 -22.00 -9.29 -20.35
N PHE A 303 -21.48 -10.07 -21.31
CA PHE A 303 -20.06 -10.44 -21.33
C PHE A 303 -19.14 -9.24 -21.62
N LYS A 304 -19.62 -8.23 -22.35
CA LYS A 304 -18.86 -7.02 -22.66
C LYS A 304 -18.60 -6.20 -21.39
N LEU A 305 -19.65 -6.00 -20.60
CA LEU A 305 -19.53 -5.31 -19.31
C LEU A 305 -18.75 -6.16 -18.28
N PHE A 306 -18.87 -7.49 -18.32
CA PHE A 306 -17.99 -8.36 -17.53
C PHE A 306 -16.52 -8.10 -17.86
N SER A 307 -16.14 -8.13 -19.17
CA SER A 307 -14.74 -7.91 -19.59
C SER A 307 -14.20 -6.54 -19.12
N VAL A 308 -15.02 -5.48 -19.24
CA VAL A 308 -14.62 -4.13 -18.81
C VAL A 308 -14.36 -4.08 -17.29
N TRP A 309 -15.31 -4.60 -16.49
CA TRP A 309 -15.20 -4.48 -15.04
C TRP A 309 -14.14 -5.43 -14.44
N ILE A 310 -13.93 -6.60 -15.04
CA ILE A 310 -12.90 -7.53 -14.56
C ILE A 310 -11.49 -6.99 -14.83
N LYS A 311 -11.25 -6.36 -15.99
CA LYS A 311 -9.99 -5.68 -16.28
C LYS A 311 -9.73 -4.53 -15.30
N ARG A 312 -10.73 -3.68 -15.04
CA ARG A 312 -10.61 -2.61 -14.04
C ARG A 312 -10.31 -3.14 -12.63
N ALA A 313 -10.92 -4.25 -12.23
CA ALA A 313 -10.62 -4.88 -10.94
C ALA A 313 -9.18 -5.35 -10.86
N LEU A 314 -8.64 -5.93 -11.95
CA LEU A 314 -7.24 -6.35 -12.04
C LEU A 314 -6.28 -5.16 -11.99
N GLU A 315 -6.55 -4.11 -12.78
CA GLU A 315 -5.77 -2.87 -12.79
C GLU A 315 -5.77 -2.15 -11.42
N ALA A 316 -6.87 -2.30 -10.67
CA ALA A 316 -6.98 -1.82 -9.29
C ALA A 316 -6.32 -2.78 -8.25
N GLY A 317 -5.56 -3.79 -8.69
CA GLY A 317 -4.80 -4.69 -7.83
C GLY A 317 -5.59 -5.84 -7.21
N TYR A 318 -6.81 -6.14 -7.67
CA TYR A 318 -7.58 -7.27 -7.12
C TYR A 318 -7.15 -8.60 -7.74
N SER A 319 -6.28 -9.32 -7.05
CA SER A 319 -5.64 -10.56 -7.56
C SER A 319 -6.61 -11.64 -8.04
N ARG A 320 -7.79 -11.78 -7.42
CA ARG A 320 -8.82 -12.74 -7.86
C ARG A 320 -9.41 -12.43 -9.25
N ALA A 321 -9.21 -11.21 -9.75
CA ALA A 321 -9.63 -10.84 -11.10
C ALA A 321 -8.72 -11.43 -12.20
N PHE A 322 -7.54 -11.94 -11.84
CA PHE A 322 -6.55 -12.44 -12.78
C PHE A 322 -7.12 -13.53 -13.71
N ILE A 323 -7.59 -14.64 -13.14
CA ILE A 323 -8.13 -15.78 -13.95
C ILE A 323 -9.33 -15.35 -14.81
N PRO A 324 -10.38 -14.70 -14.26
CA PRO A 324 -11.51 -14.24 -15.06
C PRO A 324 -11.13 -13.21 -16.13
N SER A 325 -10.11 -12.36 -15.90
CA SER A 325 -9.61 -11.42 -16.90
C SER A 325 -8.98 -12.15 -18.07
N ARG A 326 -8.13 -13.13 -17.82
CA ARG A 326 -7.52 -13.97 -18.88
C ARG A 326 -8.58 -14.79 -19.66
N LEU A 327 -9.63 -15.25 -18.98
CA LEU A 327 -10.75 -15.91 -19.65
C LEU A 327 -11.59 -14.93 -20.50
N ALA A 328 -11.67 -13.67 -20.09
CA ALA A 328 -12.29 -12.62 -20.90
C ALA A 328 -11.52 -12.39 -22.20
N GLU A 329 -10.19 -12.29 -22.13
CA GLU A 329 -9.29 -12.17 -23.28
C GLU A 329 -9.38 -13.38 -24.21
N LEU A 330 -9.46 -14.60 -23.66
CA LEU A 330 -9.68 -15.81 -24.43
C LEU A 330 -10.99 -15.76 -25.22
N LYS A 331 -12.04 -15.17 -24.66
CA LYS A 331 -13.37 -15.07 -25.29
C LYS A 331 -13.45 -14.00 -26.38
N GLU A 332 -12.74 -12.88 -26.27
CA GLU A 332 -12.91 -11.69 -27.14
C GLU A 332 -12.83 -12.01 -28.64
N ASN A 333 -12.01 -13.00 -29.05
CA ASN A 333 -11.82 -13.38 -30.46
C ASN A 333 -12.13 -14.86 -30.73
N SER A 334 -12.91 -15.52 -29.89
CA SER A 334 -13.06 -16.97 -29.85
C SER A 334 -14.53 -17.39 -29.96
N THR A 335 -14.76 -18.56 -30.58
CA THR A 335 -16.06 -19.23 -30.64
C THR A 335 -16.39 -20.02 -29.37
N VAL A 336 -15.55 -19.98 -28.36
CA VAL A 336 -15.73 -20.71 -27.09
C VAL A 336 -17.03 -20.31 -26.41
N THR A 337 -17.82 -21.30 -25.98
CA THR A 337 -19.10 -21.07 -25.32
C THR A 337 -18.93 -20.57 -23.89
N ASN A 338 -19.90 -19.80 -23.38
CA ASN A 338 -19.90 -19.36 -21.99
C ASN A 338 -19.89 -20.56 -21.01
N GLN A 339 -20.50 -21.68 -21.37
CA GLN A 339 -20.49 -22.90 -20.56
C GLN A 339 -19.08 -23.50 -20.43
N THR A 340 -18.31 -23.50 -21.53
CA THR A 340 -16.91 -23.94 -21.51
C THR A 340 -16.06 -23.00 -20.64
N LEU A 341 -16.23 -21.67 -20.76
CA LEU A 341 -15.52 -20.69 -19.95
C LEU A 341 -15.81 -20.85 -18.47
N LEU A 342 -17.06 -21.04 -18.07
CA LEU A 342 -17.44 -21.28 -16.67
C LEU A 342 -16.82 -22.56 -16.12
N ALA A 343 -16.72 -23.61 -16.94
CA ALA A 343 -16.06 -24.86 -16.55
C ALA A 343 -14.54 -24.68 -16.39
N LEU A 344 -13.92 -23.89 -17.26
CA LEU A 344 -12.49 -23.53 -17.16
C LEU A 344 -12.24 -22.66 -15.94
N ASP A 345 -13.05 -21.64 -15.70
CA ASP A 345 -12.94 -20.75 -14.54
C ASP A 345 -12.90 -21.55 -13.23
N LYS A 346 -13.83 -22.49 -13.08
CA LYS A 346 -13.87 -23.36 -11.91
C LYS A 346 -12.60 -24.22 -11.76
N LEU A 347 -12.09 -24.79 -12.84
CA LEU A 347 -10.91 -25.65 -12.79
C LEU A 347 -9.62 -24.83 -12.55
N LEU A 348 -9.51 -23.67 -13.16
CA LEU A 348 -8.35 -22.78 -12.98
C LEU A 348 -8.32 -22.21 -11.55
N HIS A 349 -9.45 -21.85 -10.96
CA HIS A 349 -9.50 -21.46 -9.55
C HIS A 349 -9.13 -22.63 -8.62
N GLN A 350 -9.60 -23.86 -8.91
CA GLN A 350 -9.17 -25.03 -8.13
C GLN A 350 -7.66 -25.26 -8.23
N LEU A 351 -7.07 -25.06 -9.42
CA LEU A 351 -5.63 -25.16 -9.63
C LEU A 351 -4.90 -24.06 -8.82
N TYR A 352 -5.35 -22.83 -8.92
CA TYR A 352 -4.79 -21.69 -8.20
C TYR A 352 -4.83 -21.90 -6.68
N ASP A 353 -5.99 -22.29 -6.14
CA ASP A 353 -6.14 -22.53 -4.70
C ASP A 353 -5.19 -23.65 -4.22
N GLU A 354 -5.00 -24.69 -5.02
CA GLU A 354 -4.11 -25.80 -4.67
C GLU A 354 -2.63 -25.38 -4.76
N VAL A 355 -2.25 -24.59 -5.77
CA VAL A 355 -0.91 -24.01 -5.88
C VAL A 355 -0.60 -23.10 -4.69
N ILE A 356 -1.54 -22.25 -4.28
CA ILE A 356 -1.35 -21.38 -3.10
C ILE A 356 -1.19 -22.20 -1.82
N LYS A 357 -1.92 -23.30 -1.66
CA LYS A 357 -1.72 -24.20 -0.50
C LYS A 357 -0.33 -24.81 -0.52
N ILE A 358 0.12 -25.33 -1.69
CA ILE A 358 1.46 -25.88 -1.84
C ILE A 358 2.51 -24.80 -1.52
N LYS A 359 2.38 -23.60 -2.07
CA LYS A 359 3.26 -22.46 -1.79
C LYS A 359 3.32 -22.17 -0.29
N ASN A 360 2.18 -22.11 0.40
CA ASN A 360 2.09 -21.82 1.83
C ASN A 360 2.71 -22.92 2.71
N GLU A 361 2.74 -24.17 2.27
CA GLU A 361 3.41 -25.26 2.98
C GLU A 361 4.95 -25.16 2.93
N HIS A 362 5.48 -24.41 1.97
CA HIS A 362 6.89 -24.07 1.88
C HIS A 362 7.28 -22.87 2.74
N ILE A 363 6.34 -22.13 3.33
CA ILE A 363 6.65 -21.02 4.23
C ILE A 363 7.47 -21.56 5.39
N VAL A 364 8.61 -20.93 5.63
CA VAL A 364 9.49 -21.30 6.72
C VAL A 364 8.84 -20.89 8.04
N LYS A 365 8.50 -21.88 8.88
CA LYS A 365 7.77 -21.70 10.15
C LYS A 365 8.64 -21.88 11.38
N ASP A 366 9.59 -22.80 11.30
CA ASP A 366 10.47 -23.18 12.43
C ASP A 366 11.91 -22.83 12.05
N TRP A 367 12.37 -21.72 12.61
CA TRP A 367 13.71 -21.24 12.42
C TRP A 367 14.54 -21.61 13.64
N ASP A 368 15.76 -22.09 13.40
CA ASP A 368 16.77 -22.06 14.43
C ASP A 368 17.15 -20.59 14.67
N THR A 369 16.50 -19.98 15.65
CA THR A 369 16.61 -18.56 16.00
C THR A 369 18.02 -18.10 16.31
N ALA A 370 18.96 -19.05 16.55
CA ALA A 370 20.33 -18.74 16.88
C ALA A 370 21.17 -18.27 15.69
N THR A 371 20.81 -18.60 14.45
CA THR A 371 21.67 -18.34 13.28
C THR A 371 21.18 -17.22 12.35
N GLY A 372 19.88 -16.97 12.27
CA GLY A 372 19.29 -16.01 11.32
C GLY A 372 19.38 -16.48 9.87
N VAL A 373 18.98 -15.60 8.94
CA VAL A 373 18.97 -15.83 7.49
C VAL A 373 20.17 -15.16 6.86
N ALA A 374 20.94 -15.93 6.09
CA ALA A 374 22.19 -15.46 5.49
C ALA A 374 22.00 -15.11 4.00
N HIS A 375 22.49 -13.95 3.60
CA HIS A 375 22.57 -13.51 2.21
C HIS A 375 24.03 -13.23 1.83
N PHE A 376 24.57 -13.98 0.88
CA PHE A 376 25.92 -13.77 0.36
C PHE A 376 25.89 -12.71 -0.74
N THR A 377 26.78 -11.73 -0.67
CA THR A 377 26.80 -10.60 -1.61
C THR A 377 28.22 -10.05 -1.79
N THR A 378 28.36 -9.08 -2.70
CA THR A 378 29.63 -8.38 -2.92
C THR A 378 29.74 -7.14 -2.02
N PHE A 379 30.96 -6.68 -1.75
CA PHE A 379 31.19 -5.40 -1.04
C PHE A 379 30.54 -4.22 -1.77
N GLU A 380 30.56 -4.25 -3.08
CA GLU A 380 29.96 -3.20 -3.90
C GLU A 380 28.44 -3.13 -3.69
N ALA A 381 27.76 -4.27 -3.66
CA ALA A 381 26.34 -4.33 -3.34
C ALA A 381 26.06 -3.85 -1.91
N LEU A 382 26.85 -4.32 -0.94
CA LEU A 382 26.73 -3.90 0.45
C LEU A 382 26.96 -2.38 0.63
N THR A 383 27.96 -1.80 -0.05
CA THR A 383 28.21 -0.35 0.04
C THR A 383 27.13 0.50 -0.60
N ASN A 384 26.40 -0.03 -1.58
CA ASN A 384 25.19 0.62 -2.13
C ASN A 384 24.02 0.58 -1.15
N MET A 385 23.90 -0.49 -0.35
CA MET A 385 22.90 -0.59 0.73
C MET A 385 23.24 0.34 1.91
N LEU A 386 24.51 0.73 2.06
CA LEU A 386 25.03 1.60 3.11
C LEU A 386 25.76 2.81 2.50
N PRO A 387 25.06 3.82 1.97
CA PRO A 387 25.66 4.99 1.35
C PRO A 387 26.46 5.84 2.35
N GLU A 388 27.44 6.61 1.86
CA GLU A 388 28.26 7.51 2.70
C GLU A 388 27.46 8.70 3.25
N SER A 389 26.46 9.14 2.49
CA SER A 389 25.55 10.21 2.89
C SER A 389 24.13 9.73 2.67
N PRO A 390 23.39 9.39 3.73
CA PRO A 390 21.98 9.08 3.61
C PRO A 390 21.25 10.34 3.15
N THR A 391 20.81 10.37 1.90
CA THR A 391 19.90 11.40 1.40
C THR A 391 18.48 10.93 1.69
N SER A 392 17.66 11.83 2.20
CA SER A 392 16.27 11.56 2.65
C SER A 392 15.37 10.92 1.59
N ASP A 393 15.71 11.00 0.30
CA ASP A 393 14.87 10.53 -0.81
C ASP A 393 15.28 9.17 -1.41
N ARG A 394 16.35 8.56 -0.93
CA ARG A 394 16.74 7.21 -1.36
C ARG A 394 17.08 6.38 -0.15
N ALA A 395 16.06 5.79 0.46
CA ALA A 395 16.25 4.63 1.33
C ALA A 395 16.87 3.51 0.46
N THR A 396 18.19 3.40 0.50
CA THR A 396 18.98 2.51 -0.36
C THR A 396 19.07 1.10 0.22
N ASN A 397 18.45 0.85 1.36
CA ASN A 397 18.44 -0.45 2.06
C ASN A 397 17.43 -1.44 1.46
N ARG A 398 17.11 -1.31 0.16
CA ARG A 398 16.15 -2.18 -0.49
C ARG A 398 16.81 -3.42 -1.05
N LEU A 399 16.21 -4.57 -0.78
CA LEU A 399 16.61 -5.83 -1.39
C LEU A 399 16.20 -5.83 -2.87
N ARG A 400 17.12 -6.25 -3.75
CA ARG A 400 16.83 -6.46 -5.16
C ARG A 400 16.49 -7.91 -5.41
N LEU A 401 15.30 -8.15 -5.95
CA LEU A 401 14.90 -9.44 -6.49
C LEU A 401 15.21 -9.45 -7.98
N TYR A 402 15.98 -10.43 -8.43
CA TYR A 402 16.35 -10.56 -9.83
C TYR A 402 15.45 -11.55 -10.55
N ASN A 403 15.23 -11.30 -11.85
CA ASN A 403 14.52 -12.24 -12.70
C ASN A 403 15.21 -13.61 -12.66
N PHE A 404 14.41 -14.70 -12.62
CA PHE A 404 14.92 -16.07 -12.54
C PHE A 404 15.91 -16.41 -13.67
N ALA A 405 15.76 -15.80 -14.87
CA ALA A 405 16.67 -16.01 -16.00
C ALA A 405 18.15 -15.71 -15.70
N TYR A 406 18.43 -15.00 -14.58
CA TYR A 406 19.79 -14.70 -14.13
C TYR A 406 20.28 -15.62 -13.02
N MET A 407 19.52 -16.67 -12.68
CA MET A 407 19.95 -17.67 -11.70
C MET A 407 21.06 -18.55 -12.27
N ASN A 408 21.96 -19.00 -11.40
CA ASN A 408 23.15 -19.76 -11.80
C ASN A 408 22.86 -21.21 -12.19
N ASP A 409 21.66 -21.73 -11.85
CA ASP A 409 21.28 -23.12 -12.15
C ASP A 409 20.46 -23.17 -13.46
N PRO A 410 20.98 -23.75 -14.54
CA PRO A 410 20.26 -23.88 -15.81
C PRO A 410 19.04 -24.80 -15.72
N MET A 411 18.90 -25.57 -14.64
CA MET A 411 17.76 -26.45 -14.35
C MET A 411 16.73 -25.78 -13.46
N GLU A 412 16.92 -24.50 -13.14
CA GLU A 412 16.03 -23.73 -12.28
C GLU A 412 14.60 -23.72 -12.82
N GLY A 413 13.63 -24.05 -11.99
CA GLY A 413 12.21 -24.11 -12.37
C GLY A 413 11.77 -25.34 -13.17
N LYS A 414 12.71 -26.20 -13.67
CA LYS A 414 12.37 -27.35 -14.51
C LYS A 414 11.97 -28.61 -13.75
N ARG A 415 12.34 -28.70 -12.49
CA ARG A 415 12.27 -29.94 -11.71
C ARG A 415 10.89 -30.57 -11.61
N LEU A 416 9.82 -29.75 -11.53
CA LEU A 416 8.44 -30.24 -11.46
C LEU A 416 7.96 -30.91 -12.76
N PHE A 417 8.32 -30.39 -13.92
CA PHE A 417 7.85 -30.99 -15.18
C PHE A 417 8.80 -32.04 -15.75
N GLU A 418 10.08 -32.11 -15.35
CA GLU A 418 10.95 -33.23 -15.63
C GLU A 418 10.44 -34.57 -15.08
N ALA A 419 9.72 -34.51 -13.96
CA ALA A 419 9.09 -35.68 -13.34
C ALA A 419 7.93 -36.26 -14.18
N GLY A 420 7.52 -35.57 -15.26
CA GLY A 420 6.47 -36.03 -16.18
C GLY A 420 5.04 -35.78 -15.68
N GLY A 421 4.06 -36.32 -16.40
CA GLY A 421 2.64 -36.24 -16.04
C GLY A 421 1.88 -35.13 -16.76
N PRO A 422 0.62 -34.84 -16.41
CA PRO A 422 -0.26 -33.92 -17.15
C PRO A 422 0.26 -32.48 -17.21
N LEU A 423 1.16 -32.07 -16.30
CA LEU A 423 1.75 -30.75 -16.28
C LEU A 423 2.57 -30.49 -17.56
N THR A 424 3.31 -31.48 -18.04
CA THR A 424 4.14 -31.36 -19.25
C THR A 424 3.35 -30.98 -20.50
N THR A 425 2.04 -31.25 -20.54
CA THR A 425 1.18 -30.92 -21.68
C THR A 425 1.04 -29.38 -21.85
N PHE A 426 1.20 -28.62 -20.79
CA PHE A 426 1.05 -27.15 -20.78
C PHE A 426 2.37 -26.42 -21.02
N PHE A 427 3.50 -27.13 -21.01
CA PHE A 427 4.81 -26.55 -21.26
C PHE A 427 5.33 -27.07 -22.61
N PRO A 428 5.77 -26.20 -23.52
CA PRO A 428 6.32 -26.63 -24.81
C PRO A 428 7.55 -27.51 -24.55
N THR A 429 7.63 -28.61 -25.26
CA THR A 429 8.86 -29.42 -25.30
C THR A 429 9.89 -28.62 -26.08
N ALA A 430 10.83 -28.05 -25.35
CA ALA A 430 11.95 -27.33 -25.97
C ALA A 430 12.72 -28.29 -26.89
N GLY A 431 12.95 -27.87 -28.12
CA GLY A 431 14.02 -28.44 -28.93
C GLY A 431 15.35 -28.29 -28.21
N GLU A 432 16.31 -29.14 -28.46
CA GLU A 432 17.59 -29.28 -27.72
C GLU A 432 18.44 -27.99 -27.64
N THR A 433 18.01 -26.90 -28.25
CA THR A 433 18.76 -25.64 -28.39
C THR A 433 18.10 -24.40 -27.76
N GLU A 434 16.84 -24.47 -27.31
CA GLU A 434 16.14 -23.32 -26.74
C GLU A 434 15.94 -23.46 -25.20
N ASN A 435 16.10 -22.36 -24.49
CA ASN A 435 15.80 -22.32 -23.06
C ASN A 435 14.32 -22.66 -22.85
N PRO A 436 13.95 -23.78 -22.17
CA PRO A 436 12.55 -24.17 -22.00
C PRO A 436 11.73 -23.19 -21.18
N LEU A 437 12.34 -22.14 -20.67
CA LEU A 437 11.68 -21.03 -19.96
C LEU A 437 11.43 -19.81 -20.88
N SER A 438 11.68 -19.90 -22.18
CA SER A 438 11.38 -18.86 -23.17
C SER A 438 9.88 -18.53 -23.30
N TRP A 439 9.00 -19.36 -22.72
CA TRP A 439 7.56 -19.07 -22.65
C TRP A 439 7.20 -17.93 -21.70
N GLU A 440 8.12 -17.49 -20.81
CA GLU A 440 7.91 -16.32 -19.96
C GLU A 440 8.09 -14.98 -20.70
N GLU A 441 8.44 -15.02 -22.00
CA GLU A 441 8.77 -13.82 -22.78
C GLU A 441 7.62 -12.82 -22.95
N HIS A 442 6.38 -13.12 -22.51
CA HIS A 442 5.30 -12.28 -22.96
C HIS A 442 4.53 -11.49 -21.90
N ASP A 443 4.31 -11.97 -20.67
CA ASP A 443 3.41 -11.23 -19.77
C ASP A 443 3.77 -11.20 -18.29
N SER A 444 4.46 -12.21 -17.73
CA SER A 444 4.88 -12.18 -16.32
C SER A 444 6.20 -12.92 -16.10
N SER A 445 6.96 -12.46 -15.13
CA SER A 445 8.23 -13.06 -14.75
C SER A 445 8.35 -13.21 -13.25
N VAL A 446 8.91 -14.33 -12.79
CA VAL A 446 9.22 -14.55 -11.38
C VAL A 446 10.56 -13.90 -11.04
N TYR A 447 10.56 -13.11 -9.98
CA TYR A 447 11.73 -12.47 -9.41
C TYR A 447 12.09 -13.14 -8.10
N ILE A 448 13.37 -13.44 -7.92
CA ILE A 448 13.86 -14.31 -6.85
C ILE A 448 14.93 -13.59 -6.02
N GLY A 449 14.78 -13.62 -4.71
CA GLY A 449 15.84 -13.31 -3.75
C GLY A 449 16.22 -14.59 -3.00
N SER A 450 17.46 -15.04 -3.15
CA SER A 450 17.94 -16.27 -2.54
C SER A 450 18.66 -16.00 -1.23
N PHE A 451 18.35 -16.80 -0.22
CA PHE A 451 18.91 -16.82 1.11
C PHE A 451 19.31 -18.24 1.48
N THR A 452 20.10 -18.38 2.53
CA THR A 452 20.41 -19.68 3.09
C THR A 452 20.27 -19.67 4.61
N LEU A 453 19.97 -20.82 5.18
CA LEU A 453 19.96 -21.03 6.63
C LEU A 453 21.36 -21.32 7.21
N ARG A 454 22.39 -21.36 6.36
CA ARG A 454 23.78 -21.63 6.71
C ARG A 454 24.63 -20.38 6.47
N GLY A 455 24.97 -19.66 7.53
CA GLY A 455 25.94 -18.57 7.46
C GLY A 455 27.38 -19.11 7.66
N ASP A 456 28.38 -18.39 7.16
CA ASP A 456 29.82 -18.68 7.30
C ASP A 456 30.22 -20.10 6.90
N ASP A 457 29.73 -20.59 5.77
CA ASP A 457 29.99 -21.93 5.24
C ASP A 457 30.91 -21.89 4.02
N LEU A 458 31.90 -22.82 3.96
CA LEU A 458 32.92 -22.79 2.91
C LEU A 458 32.34 -22.99 1.50
N ASP A 459 31.41 -23.92 1.34
CA ASP A 459 30.82 -24.22 0.02
C ASP A 459 30.00 -23.06 -0.48
N LEU A 460 29.29 -22.38 0.43
CA LEU A 460 28.52 -21.18 0.12
C LEU A 460 29.43 -19.98 -0.17
N TRP A 461 30.58 -19.85 0.51
CA TRP A 461 31.58 -18.84 0.15
C TRP A 461 32.14 -19.02 -1.25
N ARG A 462 32.36 -20.27 -1.68
CA ARG A 462 32.81 -20.59 -3.03
C ARG A 462 31.73 -20.33 -4.07
N ALA A 463 30.50 -20.74 -3.79
CA ALA A 463 29.40 -20.64 -4.75
C ALA A 463 28.87 -19.19 -4.89
N TYR A 464 28.67 -18.51 -3.77
CA TYR A 464 27.91 -17.25 -3.72
C TYR A 464 28.67 -16.06 -3.14
N GLY A 465 29.71 -16.30 -2.35
CA GLY A 465 30.52 -15.29 -1.68
C GLY A 465 31.71 -14.80 -2.51
N ARG A 466 31.66 -14.85 -3.84
CA ARG A 466 32.75 -14.48 -4.75
C ARG A 466 34.06 -15.17 -4.38
N ASP A 467 34.00 -16.47 -4.25
CA ASP A 467 35.12 -17.35 -3.83
C ASP A 467 35.77 -16.87 -2.51
N GLY A 468 34.98 -16.35 -1.59
CA GLY A 468 35.43 -15.90 -0.28
C GLY A 468 35.98 -14.46 -0.23
N GLU A 469 35.90 -13.70 -1.31
CA GLU A 469 36.29 -12.27 -1.37
C GLU A 469 35.15 -11.32 -1.05
N GLY A 470 33.89 -11.80 -0.98
CA GLY A 470 32.68 -11.02 -0.69
C GLY A 470 32.35 -10.89 0.80
N CYS A 471 31.09 -10.67 1.06
CA CYS A 471 30.54 -10.64 2.42
C CYS A 471 29.23 -11.45 2.52
N CYS A 472 28.91 -11.85 3.74
CA CYS A 472 27.65 -12.50 4.09
C CYS A 472 26.94 -11.66 5.14
N ILE A 473 25.68 -11.32 4.88
CA ILE A 473 24.84 -10.61 5.83
C ILE A 473 23.92 -11.64 6.48
N ILE A 474 23.98 -11.77 7.79
CA ILE A 474 23.08 -12.64 8.55
C ILE A 474 22.09 -11.75 9.30
N THR A 475 20.84 -11.82 8.92
CA THR A 475 19.75 -11.04 9.51
C THR A 475 18.96 -11.93 10.46
N PRO A 476 18.68 -11.49 11.71
CA PRO A 476 17.83 -12.23 12.63
C PRO A 476 16.44 -12.43 12.04
N PHE A 477 15.81 -13.56 12.33
CA PHE A 477 14.49 -13.86 11.81
C PHE A 477 13.41 -12.88 12.28
N GLU A 478 13.50 -12.42 13.50
CA GLU A 478 12.59 -11.43 14.07
C GLU A 478 12.53 -10.13 13.24
N ALA A 479 13.58 -9.82 12.47
CA ALA A 479 13.58 -8.68 11.55
C ALA A 479 12.64 -8.88 10.35
N PHE A 480 12.36 -10.15 10.00
CA PHE A 480 11.39 -10.49 8.94
C PHE A 480 9.97 -10.68 9.50
N ASP A 481 9.84 -11.07 10.77
CA ASP A 481 8.55 -11.41 11.39
C ASP A 481 7.74 -10.15 11.77
N GLN A 482 8.40 -9.06 12.13
CA GLN A 482 7.75 -7.81 12.54
C GLN A 482 7.00 -7.10 11.41
N GLU A 483 7.34 -7.35 10.14
CA GLU A 483 6.63 -6.77 8.99
C GLU A 483 5.53 -7.68 8.43
N LEU A 484 5.63 -8.98 8.64
CA LEU A 484 4.55 -9.94 8.36
C LEU A 484 3.38 -9.79 9.36
N THR A 485 3.61 -9.17 10.50
CA THR A 485 2.62 -8.86 11.55
C THR A 485 2.17 -7.40 11.55
N GLY A 486 2.53 -6.62 10.53
CA GLY A 486 2.13 -5.21 10.41
C GLY A 486 0.65 -5.03 10.70
N GLU A 487 0.35 -4.20 11.70
CA GLU A 487 -0.96 -4.01 12.33
C GLU A 487 -2.06 -3.42 11.43
N THR A 488 -1.96 -3.52 10.12
CA THR A 488 -2.97 -3.02 9.16
C THR A 488 -3.73 -4.12 8.40
N GLY A 489 -3.63 -5.36 8.82
CA GLY A 489 -4.38 -6.46 8.22
C GLY A 489 -4.96 -7.43 9.24
N SER A 490 -6.19 -7.23 9.69
CA SER A 490 -6.95 -8.25 10.42
C SER A 490 -7.06 -9.52 9.57
N ARG A 491 -6.25 -10.53 9.86
CA ARG A 491 -6.40 -11.87 9.29
C ARG A 491 -7.68 -12.50 9.82
N HIS A 492 -8.75 -12.43 9.07
CA HIS A 492 -9.88 -13.33 9.21
C HIS A 492 -9.94 -14.22 7.97
N GLY A 493 -9.53 -15.48 8.15
CA GLY A 493 -9.83 -16.57 7.24
C GLY A 493 -9.33 -16.44 5.79
N GLY A 494 -8.03 -16.28 5.55
CA GLY A 494 -7.45 -16.48 4.21
C GLY A 494 -7.79 -15.45 3.14
N GLU A 495 -8.49 -14.38 3.45
CA GLU A 495 -8.75 -13.26 2.56
C GLU A 495 -7.94 -12.05 3.00
N VAL A 496 -6.97 -11.67 2.18
CA VAL A 496 -6.33 -10.34 2.29
C VAL A 496 -7.37 -9.32 1.83
N VAL A 497 -8.14 -8.77 2.76
CA VAL A 497 -8.91 -7.57 2.48
C VAL A 497 -7.94 -6.41 2.56
N MET A 498 -7.45 -5.97 1.40
CA MET A 498 -6.73 -4.71 1.28
C MET A 498 -7.72 -3.59 1.61
N VAL A 499 -7.61 -3.00 2.79
CA VAL A 499 -8.24 -1.73 3.09
C VAL A 499 -7.44 -0.67 2.36
N SER A 500 -8.01 -0.12 1.29
CA SER A 500 -7.39 0.98 0.55
C SER A 500 -7.61 2.27 1.30
N GLU A 501 -6.65 2.70 2.09
CA GLU A 501 -6.49 4.13 2.33
C GLU A 501 -5.93 4.76 1.05
N GLY A 502 -6.60 5.82 0.59
CA GLY A 502 -6.33 6.43 -0.69
C GLY A 502 -4.94 7.09 -0.75
N ASN A 503 -4.04 6.45 -1.45
CA ASN A 503 -2.95 7.10 -2.14
C ASN A 503 -2.60 6.30 -3.39
N LYS A 504 -2.64 6.97 -4.54
CA LYS A 504 -2.30 6.46 -5.87
C LYS A 504 -0.79 6.39 -6.07
N GLU A 505 -0.09 5.66 -5.23
CA GLU A 505 1.17 5.06 -5.63
C GLU A 505 0.92 3.56 -5.70
N ALA A 506 1.13 2.98 -6.90
CA ALA A 506 1.04 1.55 -7.10
C ALA A 506 1.90 0.89 -6.01
N ALA A 507 1.25 0.24 -5.05
CA ALA A 507 1.95 -0.46 -3.99
C ALA A 507 2.90 -1.45 -4.66
N ASN A 508 4.21 -1.29 -4.46
CA ASN A 508 5.19 -2.28 -4.87
C ASN A 508 4.79 -3.59 -4.20
N PRO A 509 4.58 -4.67 -4.95
CA PRO A 509 4.19 -5.94 -4.36
C PRO A 509 5.32 -6.43 -3.45
N VAL A 510 5.00 -6.55 -2.19
CA VAL A 510 5.91 -7.09 -1.17
C VAL A 510 5.93 -8.61 -1.34
N PRO A 511 7.10 -9.26 -1.33
CA PRO A 511 7.17 -10.71 -1.23
C PRO A 511 6.40 -11.19 0.01
N ASP A 512 5.45 -12.10 -0.19
CA ASP A 512 4.52 -12.52 0.87
C ASP A 512 5.21 -13.24 2.04
N ALA A 513 6.32 -13.94 1.77
CA ALA A 513 7.03 -14.75 2.75
C ALA A 513 8.39 -15.24 2.24
N LEU A 514 9.14 -15.88 3.12
CA LEU A 514 10.34 -16.64 2.79
C LEU A 514 9.98 -18.13 2.69
N TYR A 515 10.28 -18.74 1.54
CA TYR A 515 9.91 -20.11 1.20
C TYR A 515 11.11 -21.05 1.24
N ALA A 516 11.00 -22.15 1.97
CA ALA A 516 12.03 -23.19 2.01
C ALA A 516 12.04 -24.00 0.71
N ILE A 517 13.20 -24.23 0.15
CA ILE A 517 13.38 -25.07 -1.04
C ILE A 517 13.39 -26.55 -0.64
N ARG A 518 12.70 -27.39 -1.42
CA ARG A 518 12.68 -28.83 -1.26
C ARG A 518 13.52 -29.52 -2.33
N TYR A 519 14.18 -30.61 -1.96
CA TYR A 519 15.19 -31.28 -2.79
C TYR A 519 14.84 -32.72 -3.10
N GLU A 520 13.85 -33.33 -2.43
CA GLU A 520 13.57 -34.75 -2.52
C GLU A 520 12.51 -35.07 -3.57
N ASP A 521 12.73 -36.12 -4.34
CA ASP A 521 11.79 -36.59 -5.38
C ASP A 521 10.41 -36.96 -4.83
N LYS A 522 10.33 -37.35 -3.55
CA LYS A 522 9.03 -37.64 -2.91
C LYS A 522 8.15 -36.39 -2.82
N ASP A 523 8.74 -35.23 -2.52
CA ASP A 523 8.02 -33.97 -2.39
C ASP A 523 7.45 -33.55 -3.75
N ILE A 524 8.22 -33.77 -4.80
CA ILE A 524 7.80 -33.52 -6.20
C ILE A 524 6.63 -34.43 -6.58
N LYS A 525 6.74 -35.74 -6.28
CA LYS A 525 5.68 -36.72 -6.58
C LYS A 525 4.38 -36.42 -5.82
N GLU A 526 4.50 -35.99 -4.56
CA GLU A 526 3.36 -35.58 -3.75
C GLU A 526 2.67 -34.36 -4.36
N THR A 527 3.42 -33.32 -4.68
CA THR A 527 2.92 -32.10 -5.32
C THR A 527 2.22 -32.40 -6.65
N LEU A 528 2.86 -33.15 -7.53
CA LEU A 528 2.27 -33.55 -8.82
C LEU A 528 1.02 -34.41 -8.62
N GLY A 529 0.99 -35.29 -7.60
CA GLY A 529 -0.18 -36.09 -7.23
C GLY A 529 -1.41 -35.23 -6.88
N ARG A 530 -1.18 -34.14 -6.16
CA ARG A 530 -2.24 -33.17 -5.77
C ARG A 530 -2.80 -32.42 -7.00
N LEU A 531 -1.95 -32.02 -7.93
CA LEU A 531 -2.36 -31.27 -9.13
C LEU A 531 -2.96 -32.17 -10.23
N LYS A 532 -2.60 -33.46 -10.29
CA LYS A 532 -2.89 -34.40 -11.36
C LYS A 532 -4.37 -34.38 -11.80
N GLY A 533 -5.29 -34.56 -10.88
CA GLY A 533 -6.71 -34.68 -11.22
C GLY A 533 -7.34 -33.41 -11.78
N ILE A 534 -6.78 -32.23 -11.44
CA ILE A 534 -7.23 -30.93 -11.97
C ILE A 534 -6.63 -30.73 -13.37
N LEU A 535 -5.34 -30.99 -13.52
CA LEU A 535 -4.63 -30.86 -14.80
C LEU A 535 -5.18 -31.81 -15.87
N GLU A 536 -5.48 -33.06 -15.52
CA GLU A 536 -6.14 -34.00 -16.43
C GLU A 536 -7.49 -33.50 -16.97
N LYS A 537 -8.29 -32.86 -16.10
CA LYS A 537 -9.55 -32.26 -16.52
C LYS A 537 -9.35 -31.04 -17.41
N LEU A 538 -8.31 -30.24 -17.18
CA LEU A 538 -7.94 -29.13 -18.05
C LEU A 538 -7.45 -29.63 -19.42
N VAL A 539 -6.61 -30.67 -19.47
CA VAL A 539 -6.20 -31.32 -20.71
C VAL A 539 -7.40 -31.79 -21.55
N GLN A 540 -8.42 -32.36 -20.89
CA GLN A 540 -9.66 -32.79 -21.57
C GLN A 540 -10.46 -31.62 -22.17
N LYS A 541 -10.26 -30.38 -21.67
CA LYS A 541 -10.93 -29.18 -22.20
C LYS A 541 -10.19 -28.53 -23.38
N ARG A 542 -8.91 -28.78 -23.56
CA ARG A 542 -8.08 -28.19 -24.64
C ARG A 542 -8.71 -28.31 -26.02
N PRO A 543 -9.24 -29.49 -26.47
CA PRO A 543 -9.82 -29.64 -27.82
C PRO A 543 -11.05 -28.73 -28.06
N LEU A 544 -11.71 -28.24 -27.00
CA LEU A 544 -12.88 -27.34 -27.11
C LEU A 544 -12.49 -25.90 -27.44
N LEU A 545 -11.21 -25.57 -27.42
CA LEU A 545 -10.68 -24.22 -27.61
C LEU A 545 -10.14 -23.97 -29.02
N GLY A 546 -9.94 -25.03 -29.82
CA GLY A 546 -9.40 -24.89 -31.18
C GLY A 546 -8.05 -24.16 -31.19
N ASP A 547 -7.97 -23.06 -31.94
CA ASP A 547 -6.75 -22.25 -32.07
C ASP A 547 -6.38 -21.46 -30.79
N ASP A 548 -7.29 -21.37 -29.86
CA ASP A 548 -7.07 -20.64 -28.59
C ASP A 548 -6.47 -21.49 -27.45
N VAL A 549 -6.03 -22.73 -27.76
CA VAL A 549 -5.42 -23.66 -26.79
C VAL A 549 -4.22 -23.04 -26.08
N GLU A 550 -3.37 -22.31 -26.82
CA GLU A 550 -2.17 -21.68 -26.27
C GLU A 550 -2.49 -20.67 -25.18
N LYS A 551 -3.59 -19.94 -25.30
CA LYS A 551 -4.03 -19.01 -24.23
C LYS A 551 -4.39 -19.72 -22.92
N LEU A 552 -5.01 -20.92 -23.01
CA LEU A 552 -5.25 -21.73 -21.82
C LEU A 552 -3.93 -22.22 -21.21
N ASP A 553 -3.02 -22.67 -22.07
CA ASP A 553 -1.73 -23.18 -21.63
C ASP A 553 -0.92 -22.07 -20.92
N GLN A 554 -0.95 -20.84 -21.44
CA GLN A 554 -0.36 -19.66 -20.78
C GLN A 554 -0.99 -19.40 -19.40
N ILE A 555 -2.32 -19.44 -19.27
CA ILE A 555 -2.99 -19.25 -17.98
C ILE A 555 -2.52 -20.32 -16.98
N VAL A 556 -2.45 -21.58 -17.38
CA VAL A 556 -2.00 -22.67 -16.50
C VAL A 556 -0.54 -22.48 -16.09
N ARG A 557 0.33 -22.11 -17.02
CA ARG A 557 1.74 -21.79 -16.75
C ARG A 557 1.87 -20.67 -15.70
N LEU A 558 1.16 -19.57 -15.89
CA LEU A 558 1.16 -18.44 -14.94
C LEU A 558 0.67 -18.85 -13.55
N ILE A 559 -0.36 -19.69 -13.46
CA ILE A 559 -0.85 -20.18 -12.16
C ILE A 559 0.18 -21.04 -11.44
N VAL A 560 0.91 -21.89 -12.19
CA VAL A 560 1.85 -22.86 -11.60
C VAL A 560 3.24 -22.26 -11.38
N SER A 561 3.60 -21.18 -12.09
CA SER A 561 4.95 -20.58 -12.05
C SER A 561 5.49 -20.35 -10.63
N PRO A 562 4.72 -19.86 -9.63
CA PRO A 562 5.28 -19.60 -8.31
C PRO A 562 5.83 -20.84 -7.58
N ILE A 563 5.32 -22.03 -7.90
CA ILE A 563 5.82 -23.27 -7.27
C ILE A 563 6.93 -23.96 -8.05
N LEU A 564 7.18 -23.58 -9.30
CA LEU A 564 8.27 -24.16 -10.09
C LEU A 564 9.63 -23.95 -9.42
N TYR A 565 9.81 -22.78 -8.81
CA TYR A 565 11.07 -22.35 -8.20
C TYR A 565 11.22 -22.78 -6.72
N LEU A 566 10.31 -23.61 -6.22
CA LEU A 566 10.36 -24.17 -4.86
C LEU A 566 11.06 -25.54 -4.77
N TYR A 567 11.49 -26.08 -5.92
CA TYR A 567 12.13 -27.39 -6.00
C TYR A 567 13.46 -27.29 -6.73
N LYS A 568 14.48 -27.94 -6.15
CA LYS A 568 15.84 -27.96 -6.67
C LYS A 568 16.39 -29.39 -6.65
N HIS A 569 17.41 -29.66 -7.45
CA HIS A 569 18.02 -30.99 -7.50
C HIS A 569 18.69 -31.35 -6.16
N GLU A 570 18.67 -32.63 -5.77
CA GLU A 570 19.17 -33.12 -4.49
C GLU A 570 20.67 -32.78 -4.26
N GLN A 571 21.46 -32.64 -5.33
CA GLN A 571 22.86 -32.20 -5.23
C GLN A 571 23.05 -30.85 -4.53
N TYR A 572 22.04 -29.98 -4.55
CA TYR A 572 22.06 -28.65 -3.92
C TYR A 572 21.51 -28.66 -2.49
N LYS A 573 21.15 -29.83 -1.93
CA LYS A 573 20.55 -29.95 -0.59
C LYS A 573 21.41 -29.36 0.53
N SER A 574 22.72 -29.31 0.35
CA SER A 574 23.64 -28.69 1.30
C SER A 574 23.44 -27.17 1.42
N GLU A 575 22.86 -26.51 0.41
CA GLU A 575 22.64 -25.05 0.43
C GLU A 575 21.60 -24.63 1.46
N LYS A 576 20.64 -25.49 1.79
CA LYS A 576 19.50 -25.17 2.67
C LYS A 576 18.88 -23.83 2.30
N GLU A 577 18.57 -23.67 1.00
CA GLU A 577 18.12 -22.42 0.44
C GLU A 577 16.69 -22.09 0.86
N ALA A 578 16.46 -20.80 1.06
CA ALA A 578 15.14 -20.23 1.19
C ALA A 578 15.01 -19.05 0.22
N ARG A 579 13.83 -18.84 -0.34
CA ARG A 579 13.58 -17.84 -1.40
C ARG A 579 12.47 -16.88 -1.06
N MET A 580 12.68 -15.63 -1.40
CA MET A 580 11.59 -14.68 -1.63
C MET A 580 11.19 -14.80 -3.09
N LEU A 581 9.91 -14.92 -3.34
CA LEU A 581 9.35 -15.00 -4.70
C LEU A 581 8.38 -13.86 -4.90
N ALA A 582 8.55 -13.15 -5.99
CA ALA A 582 7.61 -12.12 -6.43
C ALA A 582 7.30 -12.36 -7.90
N ASP A 583 6.03 -12.26 -8.28
CA ASP A 583 5.54 -12.49 -9.63
C ASP A 583 4.96 -11.19 -10.18
N PHE A 584 5.50 -10.71 -11.31
CA PHE A 584 5.14 -9.45 -11.89
C PHE A 584 4.97 -9.53 -13.40
N ASP A 585 4.07 -8.70 -13.92
CA ASP A 585 3.99 -8.40 -15.33
C ASP A 585 5.26 -7.64 -15.77
N ILE A 586 5.84 -8.01 -16.91
CA ILE A 586 7.06 -7.38 -17.42
C ILE A 586 6.86 -5.89 -17.78
N SER A 587 5.61 -5.47 -17.98
CA SER A 587 5.23 -4.07 -18.23
C SER A 587 5.08 -3.24 -16.95
N ALA A 588 5.27 -3.83 -15.77
CA ALA A 588 5.10 -3.13 -14.50
C ALA A 588 6.08 -1.96 -14.35
N ASN A 589 5.56 -0.78 -14.02
CA ASN A 589 6.32 0.48 -13.97
C ASN A 589 7.45 0.51 -12.93
N PHE A 590 7.48 -0.44 -12.01
CA PHE A 590 8.50 -0.54 -10.95
C PHE A 590 9.67 -1.46 -11.30
N LEU A 591 9.66 -2.07 -12.50
CA LEU A 591 10.80 -2.82 -13.00
C LEU A 591 11.94 -1.87 -13.35
N THR A 592 13.14 -2.21 -12.90
CA THR A 592 14.33 -1.39 -13.09
C THR A 592 15.42 -2.17 -13.80
N LEU A 593 16.03 -1.53 -14.80
CA LEU A 593 17.23 -2.07 -15.44
C LEU A 593 18.46 -1.86 -14.54
N ASP A 594 19.27 -2.90 -14.37
CA ASP A 594 20.53 -2.75 -13.65
C ASP A 594 21.47 -1.86 -14.46
N ALA A 595 21.79 -0.68 -13.94
CA ALA A 595 22.65 0.29 -14.63
C ALA A 595 24.05 -0.24 -14.97
N ARG A 596 24.52 -1.29 -14.28
CA ARG A 596 25.83 -1.93 -14.48
C ARG A 596 25.78 -3.10 -15.42
N ASN A 597 24.66 -3.75 -15.51
CA ASN A 597 24.40 -4.82 -16.45
C ASN A 597 23.01 -4.65 -17.08
N PRO A 598 22.93 -3.85 -18.17
CA PRO A 598 21.64 -3.51 -18.81
C PRO A 598 20.82 -4.71 -19.28
N SER A 599 21.42 -5.90 -19.36
CA SER A 599 20.70 -7.13 -19.65
C SER A 599 19.92 -7.69 -18.46
N ARG A 600 20.11 -7.13 -17.26
CA ARG A 600 19.44 -7.57 -16.03
C ARG A 600 18.32 -6.65 -15.62
N VAL A 601 17.16 -7.23 -15.34
CA VAL A 601 15.99 -6.57 -14.78
C VAL A 601 15.83 -7.01 -13.33
N PHE A 602 15.50 -6.07 -12.45
CA PHE A 602 15.21 -6.35 -11.05
C PHE A 602 14.02 -5.53 -10.54
N VAL A 603 13.46 -5.99 -9.42
CA VAL A 603 12.49 -5.26 -8.61
C VAL A 603 13.16 -4.86 -7.30
N GLU A 604 13.01 -3.62 -6.89
CA GLU A 604 13.33 -3.22 -5.52
C GLU A 604 12.10 -3.51 -4.64
N ALA A 605 12.25 -4.38 -3.68
CA ALA A 605 11.24 -4.63 -2.67
C ALA A 605 11.13 -3.38 -1.77
N SER A 606 10.17 -2.49 -2.07
CA SER A 606 10.07 -1.15 -1.49
C SER A 606 9.84 -1.15 0.02
N ASP A 607 9.14 -2.16 0.52
CA ASP A 607 8.76 -2.26 1.93
C ASP A 607 9.65 -3.23 2.69
N PHE A 608 10.54 -3.95 1.99
CA PHE A 608 11.54 -4.82 2.57
C PHE A 608 12.85 -4.06 2.76
N LEU A 609 12.87 -3.22 3.77
CA LEU A 609 14.12 -2.66 4.26
C LEU A 609 14.94 -3.81 4.84
N PHE A 610 16.08 -4.12 4.21
CA PHE A 610 17.07 -5.01 4.80
C PHE A 610 17.54 -4.32 6.11
N ARG A 611 16.91 -4.67 7.22
CA ARG A 611 17.21 -4.03 8.50
C ARG A 611 18.52 -4.55 8.98
N PHE A 612 19.57 -3.71 8.94
CA PHE A 612 20.84 -4.02 9.57
C PHE A 612 20.71 -4.16 11.10
N ASN A 613 19.62 -3.71 11.68
CA ASN A 613 19.35 -3.78 13.10
C ASN A 613 19.36 -5.23 13.60
N GLY A 614 20.32 -5.56 14.51
CA GLY A 614 20.52 -6.91 15.00
C GLY A 614 21.28 -7.84 14.04
N SER A 615 21.60 -7.40 12.84
CA SER A 615 22.31 -8.20 11.82
C SER A 615 23.80 -8.35 12.11
N ARG A 616 24.41 -9.35 11.46
CA ARG A 616 25.86 -9.57 11.46
C ARG A 616 26.36 -9.54 10.02
N ILE A 617 27.41 -8.79 9.76
CA ILE A 617 28.11 -8.78 8.47
C ILE A 617 29.41 -9.58 8.64
N ILE A 618 29.53 -10.70 7.95
CA ILE A 618 30.72 -11.53 7.98
C ILE A 618 31.55 -11.26 6.72
N LEU A 619 32.80 -10.84 6.91
CA LEU A 619 33.76 -10.67 5.82
C LEU A 619 34.28 -12.04 5.39
N GLY A 620 34.30 -12.31 4.11
CA GLY A 620 34.76 -13.59 3.58
C GLY A 620 36.23 -13.91 3.93
N PRO A 621 36.58 -15.19 3.92
CA PRO A 621 37.94 -15.65 4.38
C PRO A 621 39.08 -15.20 3.49
N LYS A 622 38.84 -14.78 2.23
CA LYS A 622 39.85 -14.26 1.29
C LYS A 622 39.86 -12.76 1.14
N VAL A 623 39.09 -12.02 1.92
CA VAL A 623 39.01 -10.55 1.79
C VAL A 623 40.37 -9.93 2.04
N SER A 624 40.91 -9.30 1.02
CA SER A 624 42.16 -8.55 1.12
C SER A 624 41.96 -7.30 1.99
N ASN A 625 42.95 -6.98 2.84
CA ASN A 625 42.88 -5.83 3.73
C ASN A 625 41.59 -5.75 4.59
N ALA A 626 41.20 -6.89 5.16
CA ALA A 626 39.94 -7.02 5.92
C ALA A 626 39.78 -5.96 7.03
N THR A 627 40.89 -5.48 7.62
CA THR A 627 40.84 -4.41 8.64
C THR A 627 40.36 -3.08 8.08
N ALA A 628 40.81 -2.68 6.87
CA ALA A 628 40.36 -1.45 6.24
C ALA A 628 38.92 -1.55 5.77
N VAL A 629 38.51 -2.72 5.27
CA VAL A 629 37.13 -3.00 4.88
C VAL A 629 36.19 -2.95 6.10
N GLU A 630 36.59 -3.56 7.19
CA GLU A 630 35.85 -3.52 8.46
C GLU A 630 35.66 -2.09 8.98
N LEU A 631 36.72 -1.27 8.92
CA LEU A 631 36.65 0.13 9.33
C LEU A 631 35.71 0.94 8.44
N ASN A 632 35.79 0.74 7.11
CA ASN A 632 34.89 1.41 6.16
C ASN A 632 33.43 1.06 6.41
N LEU A 633 33.13 -0.25 6.65
CA LEU A 633 31.77 -0.68 6.96
C LEU A 633 31.25 -0.10 8.28
N LYS A 634 32.08 -0.08 9.33
CA LYS A 634 31.71 0.56 10.60
C LYS A 634 31.42 2.06 10.43
N TYR A 635 32.23 2.77 9.62
CA TYR A 635 31.95 4.16 9.29
C TYR A 635 30.61 4.35 8.59
N ARG A 636 30.28 3.51 7.58
CA ARG A 636 29.02 3.54 6.87
C ARG A 636 27.84 3.18 7.76
N LEU A 637 27.97 2.17 8.62
CA LEU A 637 26.95 1.79 9.61
C LEU A 637 26.66 2.93 10.59
N ALA A 638 27.70 3.66 11.03
CA ALA A 638 27.53 4.82 11.88
C ALA A 638 26.76 5.95 11.18
N ARG A 639 27.10 6.21 9.93
CA ARG A 639 26.38 7.23 9.10
C ARG A 639 24.93 6.90 8.86
N ASN A 640 24.58 5.60 8.78
CA ASN A 640 23.22 5.09 8.58
C ASN A 640 22.53 4.69 9.90
N GLN A 641 23.10 5.05 11.06
CA GLN A 641 22.55 4.79 12.41
C GLN A 641 22.42 3.30 12.81
N PHE A 642 23.20 2.42 12.20
CA PHE A 642 23.17 0.97 12.48
C PHE A 642 24.39 0.45 13.24
N LEU A 643 25.35 1.31 13.63
CA LEU A 643 26.61 0.86 14.22
C LEU A 643 26.42 0.11 15.54
N ASP A 644 25.50 0.56 16.39
CA ASP A 644 25.28 -0.01 17.72
C ASP A 644 24.52 -1.35 17.67
N THR A 645 23.88 -1.64 16.56
CA THR A 645 22.99 -2.79 16.40
C THR A 645 23.50 -3.82 15.41
N THR A 646 24.48 -3.48 14.56
CA THR A 646 25.05 -4.37 13.54
C THR A 646 26.48 -4.73 13.87
N LYS A 647 26.80 -6.03 13.91
CA LYS A 647 28.16 -6.51 14.15
C LYS A 647 28.88 -6.79 12.84
N VAL A 648 30.13 -6.34 12.73
CA VAL A 648 31.02 -6.71 11.62
C VAL A 648 32.05 -7.70 12.15
N GLU A 649 32.09 -8.88 11.54
CA GLU A 649 32.92 -10.03 11.96
C GLU A 649 33.73 -10.54 10.75
N ARG A 650 34.75 -11.34 11.02
CA ARG A 650 35.53 -12.07 10.00
C ARG A 650 35.09 -13.52 9.97
N SER A 651 35.09 -14.12 8.81
CA SER A 651 34.81 -15.55 8.67
C SER A 651 35.79 -16.37 9.52
N LYS A 652 35.25 -17.39 10.20
CA LYS A 652 35.99 -18.37 10.96
C LYS A 652 36.36 -19.61 10.12
N VAL A 653 35.86 -19.66 8.88
CA VAL A 653 36.09 -20.78 7.97
C VAL A 653 37.54 -20.77 7.47
N SER A 654 38.23 -21.91 7.58
CA SER A 654 39.55 -22.07 7.01
C SER A 654 39.46 -22.33 5.50
N TYR A 655 39.97 -21.41 4.72
CA TYR A 655 40.04 -21.50 3.26
C TYR A 655 41.41 -22.06 2.90
N ARG A 656 41.49 -23.38 2.62
CA ARG A 656 42.72 -24.06 2.18
C ARG A 656 42.66 -24.37 0.70
#